data_8beced94496d981c5b42330d83eba16a
#
_entry.id   8beced94496d981c5b42330d83eba16a
#
_cell.length_a   1.000
_cell.length_b   1.000
_cell.length_c   1.000
_cell.angle_alpha   90.00
_cell.angle_beta   90.00
_cell.angle_gamma   90.00
#
_symmetry.space_group_name_H-M   'P 1'
#
loop_
_entity.id
_entity.type
_entity.pdbx_description
1 polymer ?
#
loop_
_entity_poly.entity_id
_entity_poly.type
_entity_poly.pdbx_seq_one_letter_code
_entity_poly.pdbx_strand_id
1 'polypeptide(L)'
;MVKLLTEHGPLSDDDIVQKLQAAGVADPESVLDEFSSAYDAPQGFLPDERTVWLPALLAGKVFTHRLSAGEIADDVLTVTPDLEAVAWSGSPNLAASADPLAPRVTHNRDDLIEAGRITYDGGDQFGVLILTVGTLHTLGVSEGDLVGVRATVDGLTVEKVDAVAESNAGALMAAVLEPDDPHEVESVTWAACSQDPTLFTEPLAPLSDIIDAAGMTRDEHLVALGEFDFGAWRFDSELRALADEYELSADDALAVSSLLLVHSSLQLALEDPDLDDTGAEFETDDDDTETAEVFTGAYTEFGAKLADPVLAEVLFREATESGRIGAAALGMLADTLLQYVPRAAQANCRWLGAAALERLGDVEEAERELLAIETMDPNCTLALFDLARFASDRGQAERGLSLLRRAGADPDDYLVRLLQGYVAAPRTDIGRNDACWCGSGRKYKKCHLGREGKSLPERSDWLYAKAAQHVLTADWEELLAAVRLIRALPAGHDEELAEKLRSDPLVMDSVLVEGGGFAEFLEQRGVLLPDDERELLEAWVDEERSVYAVDSIDDHVTVHDLRRKVALELGRGALGAQLRVGQFLCGRALPVGDGLELVGAVIEVQPHHVDELIELLDSEPSPVELVAFFTRPTHV
;
A
#
# COMPACT_ATOMS: atom_id res chain seq x y z
N MET A 1 -11.32 26.78 -8.76
CA MET A 1 -9.85 26.75 -8.57
C MET A 1 -9.11 27.23 -9.82
N VAL A 2 -9.10 26.52 -10.96
CA VAL A 2 -8.31 26.84 -12.17
C VAL A 2 -8.41 28.32 -12.59
N LYS A 3 -9.62 28.84 -12.70
CA LYS A 3 -9.81 30.26 -13.06
C LYS A 3 -9.19 31.22 -12.05
N LEU A 4 -9.30 30.92 -10.78
CA LEU A 4 -8.77 31.73 -9.68
C LEU A 4 -7.23 31.80 -9.73
N LEU A 5 -6.57 30.64 -9.82
CA LEU A 5 -5.11 30.56 -9.92
C LEU A 5 -4.57 31.15 -11.24
N THR A 6 -5.32 31.01 -12.35
CA THR A 6 -4.97 31.63 -13.63
C THR A 6 -5.01 33.17 -13.58
N GLU A 7 -6.03 33.74 -12.89
CA GLU A 7 -6.23 35.19 -12.83
C GLU A 7 -5.32 35.88 -11.79
N HIS A 8 -4.98 35.19 -10.70
CA HIS A 8 -4.28 35.79 -9.57
C HIS A 8 -2.82 35.32 -9.40
N GLY A 9 -2.43 34.26 -10.11
CA GLY A 9 -1.12 33.61 -9.92
C GLY A 9 -1.07 32.73 -8.68
N PRO A 10 0.12 32.44 -8.12
CA PRO A 10 0.29 31.61 -6.95
C PRO A 10 -0.40 32.20 -5.71
N LEU A 11 -1.15 31.35 -4.98
CA LEU A 11 -1.90 31.74 -3.78
C LEU A 11 -1.64 30.75 -2.65
N SER A 12 -1.63 31.24 -1.41
CA SER A 12 -1.70 30.40 -0.22
C SER A 12 -3.11 29.81 -0.05
N ASP A 13 -3.23 28.77 0.71
CA ASP A 13 -4.52 28.12 1.02
C ASP A 13 -5.50 29.11 1.67
N ASP A 14 -5.03 29.95 2.59
CA ASP A 14 -5.83 31.00 3.22
C ASP A 14 -6.36 32.00 2.19
N ASP A 15 -5.50 32.45 1.25
CA ASP A 15 -5.92 33.37 0.18
C ASP A 15 -6.91 32.73 -0.78
N ILE A 16 -6.73 31.44 -1.09
CA ILE A 16 -7.65 30.65 -1.92
C ILE A 16 -9.04 30.58 -1.23
N VAL A 17 -9.08 30.14 0.02
CA VAL A 17 -10.32 30.05 0.81
C VAL A 17 -11.02 31.41 0.86
N GLN A 18 -10.29 32.48 1.18
CA GLN A 18 -10.85 33.83 1.23
C GLN A 18 -11.45 34.28 -0.11
N LYS A 19 -10.76 33.99 -1.22
CA LYS A 19 -11.24 34.38 -2.57
C LYS A 19 -12.45 33.56 -3.02
N LEU A 20 -12.49 32.26 -2.68
CA LEU A 20 -13.64 31.39 -2.93
C LEU A 20 -14.87 31.84 -2.14
N GLN A 21 -14.68 32.23 -0.87
CA GLN A 21 -15.75 32.82 -0.05
C GLN A 21 -16.29 34.12 -0.68
N ALA A 22 -15.39 35.00 -1.11
CA ALA A 22 -15.76 36.25 -1.77
C ALA A 22 -16.51 36.02 -3.11
N ALA A 23 -16.24 34.91 -3.77
CA ALA A 23 -16.94 34.48 -5.00
C ALA A 23 -18.28 33.80 -4.72
N GLY A 24 -18.65 33.59 -3.44
CA GLY A 24 -19.93 33.01 -3.03
C GLY A 24 -19.95 31.47 -3.04
N VAL A 25 -18.80 30.82 -2.97
CA VAL A 25 -18.69 29.37 -2.81
C VAL A 25 -19.17 29.02 -1.39
N ALA A 26 -20.05 28.03 -1.26
CA ALA A 26 -20.70 27.69 0.01
C ALA A 26 -19.74 26.97 0.99
N ASP A 27 -18.85 26.14 0.45
CA ASP A 27 -17.84 25.38 1.19
C ASP A 27 -16.49 25.50 0.49
N PRO A 28 -15.70 26.54 0.80
CA PRO A 28 -14.42 26.80 0.14
C PRO A 28 -13.32 25.82 0.55
N GLU A 29 -13.32 25.34 1.79
CA GLU A 29 -12.33 24.39 2.30
C GLU A 29 -12.47 23.05 1.59
N SER A 30 -13.69 22.51 1.49
CA SER A 30 -13.95 21.29 0.72
C SER A 30 -13.56 21.39 -0.76
N VAL A 31 -13.75 22.56 -1.40
CA VAL A 31 -13.32 22.80 -2.80
C VAL A 31 -11.79 22.84 -2.92
N LEU A 32 -11.10 23.34 -1.90
CA LEU A 32 -9.64 23.32 -1.85
C LEU A 32 -9.12 21.89 -1.66
N ASP A 33 -9.68 21.15 -0.72
CA ASP A 33 -9.31 19.75 -0.45
C ASP A 33 -9.54 18.86 -1.68
N GLU A 34 -10.68 19.01 -2.36
CA GLU A 34 -10.97 18.30 -3.62
C GLU A 34 -9.94 18.60 -4.70
N PHE A 35 -9.56 19.87 -4.82
CA PHE A 35 -8.58 20.29 -5.81
C PHE A 35 -7.17 19.79 -5.45
N SER A 36 -6.77 19.87 -4.20
CA SER A 36 -5.45 19.42 -3.72
C SER A 36 -5.31 17.89 -3.79
N SER A 37 -6.41 17.16 -3.59
CA SER A 37 -6.47 15.70 -3.71
C SER A 37 -6.59 15.19 -5.16
N ALA A 38 -6.77 16.07 -6.13
CA ALA A 38 -6.88 15.69 -7.54
C ALA A 38 -5.50 15.33 -8.10
N TYR A 39 -5.14 14.07 -8.05
CA TYR A 39 -3.85 13.50 -8.48
C TYR A 39 -3.48 13.86 -9.94
N ASP A 40 -4.48 14.09 -10.80
CA ASP A 40 -4.28 14.41 -12.22
C ASP A 40 -4.37 15.92 -12.52
N ALA A 41 -4.51 16.79 -11.52
CA ALA A 41 -4.58 18.21 -11.75
C ALA A 41 -3.16 18.78 -11.99
N PRO A 42 -2.89 19.53 -13.08
CA PRO A 42 -1.59 20.14 -13.35
C PRO A 42 -1.39 21.37 -12.45
N GLN A 43 -1.33 21.14 -11.16
CA GLN A 43 -1.00 22.10 -10.12
C GLN A 43 0.43 21.85 -9.64
N GLY A 44 1.07 22.88 -9.11
CA GLY A 44 2.39 22.80 -8.50
C GLY A 44 2.40 23.56 -7.18
N PHE A 45 3.37 23.22 -6.32
CA PHE A 45 3.60 23.89 -5.05
C PHE A 45 4.95 24.61 -5.13
N LEU A 46 4.97 25.86 -4.68
CA LEU A 46 6.19 26.64 -4.58
C LEU A 46 6.88 26.36 -3.23
N PRO A 47 8.18 26.69 -3.07
CA PRO A 47 8.90 26.50 -1.80
C PRO A 47 8.23 27.16 -0.58
N ASP A 48 7.43 28.20 -0.79
CA ASP A 48 6.65 28.89 0.24
C ASP A 48 5.20 28.36 0.37
N GLU A 49 4.96 27.11 -0.04
CA GLU A 49 3.68 26.38 0.04
C GLU A 49 2.52 26.98 -0.77
N ARG A 50 2.78 28.01 -1.61
CA ARG A 50 1.73 28.55 -2.47
C ARG A 50 1.42 27.63 -3.63
N THR A 51 0.15 27.41 -3.89
CA THR A 51 -0.36 26.64 -5.03
C THR A 51 -0.35 27.46 -6.30
N VAL A 52 0.10 26.87 -7.41
CA VAL A 52 0.15 27.47 -8.74
C VAL A 52 -0.52 26.58 -9.79
N TRP A 53 -1.13 27.19 -10.81
CA TRP A 53 -1.67 26.48 -11.97
C TRP A 53 -0.61 26.43 -13.08
N LEU A 54 0.02 25.27 -13.25
CA LEU A 54 1.17 25.08 -14.15
C LEU A 54 0.89 25.44 -15.62
N PRO A 55 -0.27 25.08 -16.22
CA PRO A 55 -0.55 25.47 -17.60
C PRO A 55 -0.53 26.97 -17.84
N ALA A 56 -0.92 27.77 -16.84
CA ALA A 56 -0.86 29.23 -16.96
C ALA A 56 0.56 29.78 -16.74
N LEU A 57 1.29 29.20 -15.78
CA LEU A 57 2.65 29.60 -15.45
C LEU A 57 3.63 29.29 -16.58
N LEU A 58 3.51 28.10 -17.20
CA LEU A 58 4.46 27.54 -18.14
C LEU A 58 4.11 27.84 -19.62
N ALA A 59 2.95 28.41 -19.92
CA ALA A 59 2.49 28.67 -21.28
C ALA A 59 3.54 29.44 -22.08
N GLY A 60 4.06 28.86 -23.18
CA GLY A 60 5.03 29.42 -24.06
C GLY A 60 6.47 29.40 -23.56
N LYS A 61 6.75 28.91 -22.37
CA LYS A 61 8.11 28.76 -21.82
C LYS A 61 8.82 27.57 -22.47
N VAL A 62 10.15 27.70 -22.62
CA VAL A 62 11.02 26.69 -23.22
C VAL A 62 12.16 26.37 -22.27
N PHE A 63 12.32 25.09 -21.96
CA PHE A 63 13.40 24.57 -21.14
C PHE A 63 14.40 23.85 -22.04
N THR A 64 15.68 24.08 -21.85
CA THR A 64 16.71 23.51 -22.70
C THR A 64 17.39 22.35 -22.04
N HIS A 65 17.76 21.36 -22.86
CA HIS A 65 18.45 20.17 -22.44
C HIS A 65 19.60 19.85 -23.38
N ARG A 66 20.71 19.33 -22.83
CA ARG A 66 21.92 18.95 -23.58
C ARG A 66 21.89 17.47 -23.92
N LEU A 67 21.82 17.16 -25.20
CA LEU A 67 21.66 15.79 -25.69
C LEU A 67 22.89 14.90 -25.44
N SER A 68 22.63 13.72 -25.00
CA SER A 68 23.55 12.55 -24.99
C SER A 68 23.41 11.72 -26.26
N ALA A 69 24.38 10.84 -26.51
CA ALA A 69 24.34 9.90 -27.63
C ALA A 69 23.21 8.87 -27.48
N GLY A 70 22.91 8.42 -26.24
CA GLY A 70 21.85 7.45 -25.94
C GLY A 70 20.47 8.04 -26.23
N GLU A 71 20.22 9.27 -25.82
CA GLU A 71 18.95 9.96 -26.07
C GLU A 71 18.65 10.13 -27.56
N ILE A 72 19.69 10.45 -28.35
CA ILE A 72 19.56 10.58 -29.80
C ILE A 72 19.23 9.23 -30.45
N ALA A 73 19.83 8.14 -29.95
CA ALA A 73 19.62 6.81 -30.52
C ALA A 73 18.18 6.32 -30.31
N ASP A 74 17.58 6.65 -29.17
CA ASP A 74 16.26 6.16 -28.76
C ASP A 74 15.13 7.19 -28.86
N ASP A 75 15.41 8.43 -29.34
CA ASP A 75 14.44 9.53 -29.39
C ASP A 75 13.76 9.75 -28.01
N VAL A 76 14.55 9.89 -26.96
CA VAL A 76 14.13 10.19 -25.61
C VAL A 76 14.89 11.39 -25.06
N LEU A 77 14.37 12.03 -24.00
CA LEU A 77 15.10 13.08 -23.26
C LEU A 77 15.02 12.76 -21.77
N THR A 78 16.15 12.80 -21.08
CA THR A 78 16.20 12.71 -19.61
C THR A 78 15.54 13.95 -19.01
N VAL A 79 14.68 13.76 -18.03
CA VAL A 79 13.90 14.84 -17.43
C VAL A 79 14.74 15.59 -16.41
N THR A 80 15.43 14.89 -15.52
CA THR A 80 16.16 15.46 -14.37
C THR A 80 17.55 15.95 -14.77
N PRO A 81 17.96 17.14 -14.34
CA PRO A 81 17.14 18.19 -13.73
C PRO A 81 16.56 19.19 -14.75
N ASP A 82 17.01 19.14 -16.01
CA ASP A 82 16.83 20.22 -17.00
C ASP A 82 15.37 20.43 -17.40
N LEU A 83 14.56 19.36 -17.42
CA LEU A 83 13.19 19.36 -17.92
C LEU A 83 12.15 19.13 -16.82
N GLU A 84 12.52 18.98 -15.55
CA GLU A 84 11.58 18.72 -14.45
C GLU A 84 10.49 19.77 -14.38
N ALA A 85 10.83 21.04 -14.46
CA ALA A 85 9.87 22.12 -14.41
C ALA A 85 8.76 22.04 -15.47
N VAL A 86 9.00 21.35 -16.60
CA VAL A 86 8.04 21.20 -17.70
C VAL A 86 7.49 19.77 -17.81
N ALA A 87 8.12 18.79 -17.18
CA ALA A 87 7.71 17.38 -17.22
C ALA A 87 6.35 17.15 -16.57
N TRP A 88 6.04 17.85 -15.48
CA TRP A 88 4.73 17.86 -14.84
C TRP A 88 3.60 18.34 -15.77
N SER A 89 3.91 19.14 -16.78
CA SER A 89 2.95 19.51 -17.81
C SER A 89 2.66 18.37 -18.79
N GLY A 90 3.42 17.29 -18.72
CA GLY A 90 3.18 16.01 -19.40
C GLY A 90 2.19 15.07 -18.68
N SER A 91 1.56 15.49 -17.56
CA SER A 91 0.37 14.85 -17.02
C SER A 91 -0.67 14.59 -18.13
N PRO A 92 -1.39 13.45 -18.11
CA PRO A 92 -2.33 13.04 -19.17
C PRO A 92 -3.32 14.12 -19.62
N ASN A 93 -3.58 15.12 -18.78
CA ASN A 93 -4.48 16.24 -19.09
C ASN A 93 -3.83 17.41 -19.85
N LEU A 94 -2.51 17.52 -19.92
CA LEU A 94 -1.80 18.41 -20.83
C LEU A 94 -1.26 17.64 -22.04
N ALA A 95 -0.97 16.35 -21.86
CA ALA A 95 -0.67 15.39 -22.91
C ALA A 95 -1.92 14.63 -23.38
N ALA A 96 -3.13 15.05 -23.02
CA ALA A 96 -4.38 14.52 -23.58
C ALA A 96 -4.59 14.97 -25.04
N SER A 97 -3.52 14.98 -25.81
CA SER A 97 -3.63 14.69 -27.22
C SER A 97 -4.11 13.25 -27.34
N ALA A 98 -5.27 13.02 -27.93
CA ALA A 98 -5.73 11.69 -28.32
C ALA A 98 -4.79 11.07 -29.39
N ASP A 99 -3.64 11.68 -29.63
CA ASP A 99 -2.58 11.20 -30.51
C ASP A 99 -1.59 10.36 -29.66
N PRO A 100 -1.56 9.04 -29.84
CA PRO A 100 -0.59 8.17 -29.16
C PRO A 100 0.88 8.46 -29.55
N LEU A 101 1.12 9.39 -30.47
CA LEU A 101 2.44 9.85 -30.92
C LEU A 101 2.89 11.15 -30.24
N ALA A 102 2.08 11.77 -29.37
CA ALA A 102 2.48 12.96 -28.63
C ALA A 102 3.61 12.64 -27.63
N PRO A 103 4.55 13.58 -27.41
CA PRO A 103 5.57 13.43 -26.37
C PRO A 103 4.93 13.18 -25.01
N ARG A 104 5.39 12.16 -24.30
CA ARG A 104 4.89 11.79 -22.97
C ARG A 104 6.04 11.49 -22.02
N VAL A 105 5.87 11.86 -20.76
CA VAL A 105 6.81 11.52 -19.69
C VAL A 105 6.43 10.17 -19.09
N THR A 106 7.42 9.33 -18.83
CA THR A 106 7.28 8.10 -18.05
C THR A 106 8.42 7.96 -17.05
N HIS A 107 8.12 7.32 -15.94
CA HIS A 107 9.08 6.87 -14.92
C HIS A 107 9.14 5.33 -14.89
N ASN A 108 8.46 4.66 -15.83
CA ASN A 108 8.36 3.21 -15.85
C ASN A 108 9.19 2.64 -17.01
N ARG A 109 10.11 1.74 -16.70
CA ARG A 109 10.93 1.01 -17.68
C ARG A 109 10.10 0.19 -18.66
N ASP A 110 8.99 -0.38 -18.22
CA ASP A 110 8.10 -1.17 -19.08
C ASP A 110 7.50 -0.31 -20.20
N ASP A 111 7.18 0.94 -19.94
CA ASP A 111 6.72 1.90 -20.95
C ASP A 111 7.79 2.18 -22.01
N LEU A 112 9.08 2.23 -21.61
CA LEU A 112 10.20 2.39 -22.52
C LEU A 112 10.37 1.17 -23.40
N ILE A 113 10.23 -0.03 -22.82
CA ILE A 113 10.30 -1.31 -23.54
C ILE A 113 9.14 -1.40 -24.55
N GLU A 114 7.91 -1.09 -24.15
CA GLU A 114 6.73 -1.06 -25.02
C GLU A 114 6.89 -0.04 -26.16
N ALA A 115 7.51 1.10 -25.88
CA ALA A 115 7.83 2.13 -26.87
C ALA A 115 9.00 1.74 -27.78
N GLY A 116 9.68 0.60 -27.56
CA GLY A 116 10.83 0.13 -28.32
C GLY A 116 12.13 0.88 -28.03
N ARG A 117 12.28 1.47 -26.82
CA ARG A 117 13.43 2.25 -26.34
C ARG A 117 14.35 1.41 -25.45
N ILE A 118 14.79 0.27 -25.95
CA ILE A 118 15.42 -0.82 -25.15
C ILE A 118 16.88 -0.49 -24.77
N THR A 119 17.54 0.40 -25.49
CA THR A 119 18.98 0.67 -25.32
C THR A 119 19.27 1.84 -24.36
N TYR A 120 18.24 2.55 -23.91
CA TYR A 120 18.38 3.63 -22.97
C TYR A 120 18.41 3.09 -21.52
N ASP A 121 19.53 3.30 -20.84
CA ASP A 121 19.82 2.73 -19.51
C ASP A 121 19.61 3.73 -18.36
N GLY A 122 19.05 4.89 -18.62
CA GLY A 122 18.88 5.97 -17.63
C GLY A 122 17.47 6.12 -17.06
N GLY A 123 16.55 5.19 -17.32
CA GLY A 123 15.12 5.41 -17.12
C GLY A 123 14.54 5.13 -15.74
N ASP A 124 15.19 4.35 -14.91
CA ASP A 124 14.55 3.86 -13.67
C ASP A 124 14.60 4.86 -12.47
N GLN A 125 15.47 5.85 -12.52
CA GLN A 125 15.59 6.87 -11.47
C GLN A 125 15.17 8.28 -11.90
N PHE A 126 15.22 8.56 -13.19
CA PHE A 126 15.11 9.93 -13.71
C PHE A 126 14.04 10.02 -14.78
N GLY A 127 12.82 10.23 -14.55
CA GLY A 127 11.78 10.36 -15.57
C GLY A 127 12.27 10.64 -17.00
N VAL A 128 11.65 10.06 -17.98
CA VAL A 128 12.05 10.14 -19.39
C VAL A 128 10.91 10.71 -20.23
N LEU A 129 11.20 11.71 -21.04
CA LEU A 129 10.27 12.21 -22.06
C LEU A 129 10.46 11.40 -23.35
N ILE A 130 9.48 10.55 -23.67
CA ILE A 130 9.47 9.75 -24.90
C ILE A 130 9.01 10.63 -26.06
N LEU A 131 9.82 10.69 -27.13
CA LEU A 131 9.51 11.42 -28.35
C LEU A 131 9.02 10.47 -29.46
N THR A 132 8.35 11.03 -30.45
CA THR A 132 8.05 10.29 -31.68
C THR A 132 9.33 9.83 -32.37
N VAL A 133 9.35 8.60 -32.88
CA VAL A 133 10.52 8.03 -33.56
C VAL A 133 10.99 8.91 -34.71
N GLY A 134 12.29 9.24 -34.73
CA GLY A 134 12.92 10.08 -35.75
C GLY A 134 12.80 11.59 -35.48
N THR A 135 12.28 12.02 -34.33
CA THR A 135 12.16 13.44 -33.96
C THR A 135 13.55 14.10 -33.91
N LEU A 136 14.49 13.57 -33.13
CA LEU A 136 15.82 14.14 -32.96
C LEU A 136 16.63 14.07 -34.26
N HIS A 137 16.50 12.98 -35.03
CA HIS A 137 17.10 12.91 -36.36
C HIS A 137 16.56 13.98 -37.33
N THR A 138 15.24 14.23 -37.28
CA THR A 138 14.60 15.26 -38.16
C THR A 138 15.03 16.66 -37.80
N LEU A 139 15.27 16.91 -36.50
CA LEU A 139 15.81 18.20 -36.01
C LEU A 139 17.28 18.41 -36.43
N GLY A 140 17.98 17.36 -36.86
CA GLY A 140 19.39 17.45 -37.31
C GLY A 140 20.33 17.81 -36.17
N VAL A 141 20.10 17.24 -34.99
CA VAL A 141 20.90 17.45 -33.78
C VAL A 141 21.94 16.34 -33.62
N SER A 142 22.98 16.60 -32.86
CA SER A 142 24.10 15.70 -32.54
C SER A 142 24.38 15.75 -31.05
N GLU A 143 25.15 14.80 -30.56
CA GLU A 143 25.61 14.76 -29.15
C GLU A 143 26.23 16.09 -28.74
N GLY A 144 25.80 16.59 -27.59
CA GLY A 144 26.21 17.92 -27.04
C GLY A 144 25.43 19.10 -27.56
N ASP A 145 24.61 18.95 -28.62
CA ASP A 145 23.70 20.01 -29.07
C ASP A 145 22.59 20.25 -28.02
N LEU A 146 22.01 21.46 -28.05
CA LEU A 146 20.88 21.81 -27.19
C LEU A 146 19.55 21.62 -27.93
N VAL A 147 18.58 21.07 -27.22
CA VAL A 147 17.17 21.06 -27.61
C VAL A 147 16.35 21.83 -26.59
N GLY A 148 15.26 22.45 -27.02
CA GLY A 148 14.29 23.13 -26.17
C GLY A 148 12.99 22.37 -26.15
N VAL A 149 12.46 22.12 -24.97
CA VAL A 149 11.10 21.58 -24.76
C VAL A 149 10.20 22.74 -24.37
N ARG A 150 9.24 23.03 -25.24
CA ARG A 150 8.32 24.16 -25.07
C ARG A 150 6.94 23.67 -24.65
N ALA A 151 6.43 24.25 -23.55
CA ALA A 151 5.06 24.05 -23.13
C ALA A 151 4.11 24.91 -23.99
N THR A 152 3.12 24.24 -24.62
CA THR A 152 2.09 24.89 -25.44
C THR A 152 0.70 24.47 -24.93
N VAL A 153 -0.35 25.11 -25.43
CA VAL A 153 -1.73 24.75 -25.10
C VAL A 153 -2.11 23.35 -25.61
N ASP A 154 -1.38 22.84 -26.59
CA ASP A 154 -1.63 21.54 -27.23
C ASP A 154 -0.67 20.45 -26.72
N GLY A 155 0.15 20.74 -25.69
CA GLY A 155 1.14 19.82 -25.11
C GLY A 155 2.58 20.32 -25.30
N LEU A 156 3.55 19.39 -25.31
CA LEU A 156 4.98 19.69 -25.42
C LEU A 156 5.44 19.64 -26.88
N THR A 157 6.32 20.57 -27.24
CA THR A 157 6.99 20.58 -28.55
C THR A 157 8.50 20.66 -28.37
N VAL A 158 9.26 19.97 -29.24
CA VAL A 158 10.73 19.96 -29.20
C VAL A 158 11.29 20.75 -30.38
N GLU A 159 12.24 21.62 -30.08
CA GLU A 159 12.91 22.47 -31.08
C GLU A 159 14.44 22.46 -30.91
N LYS A 160 15.21 22.64 -31.98
CA LYS A 160 16.64 22.80 -31.89
C LYS A 160 16.97 24.18 -31.33
N VAL A 161 17.94 24.27 -30.42
CA VAL A 161 18.40 25.52 -29.82
C VAL A 161 19.81 25.81 -30.30
N ASP A 162 19.97 26.86 -31.11
CA ASP A 162 21.28 27.28 -31.64
C ASP A 162 22.00 28.30 -30.72
N ALA A 163 21.26 29.00 -29.87
CA ALA A 163 21.80 30.01 -28.94
C ALA A 163 20.88 30.13 -27.71
N VAL A 164 21.47 30.44 -26.57
CA VAL A 164 20.78 30.70 -25.31
C VAL A 164 20.90 32.19 -24.94
N ALA A 165 19.87 32.74 -24.32
CA ALA A 165 19.86 34.10 -23.82
C ALA A 165 20.54 34.19 -22.45
N GLU A 166 21.14 35.35 -22.13
CA GLU A 166 21.57 35.63 -20.76
C GLU A 166 20.36 35.93 -19.87
N SER A 167 20.40 35.45 -18.64
CA SER A 167 19.32 35.66 -17.68
C SER A 167 19.81 35.78 -16.25
N ASN A 168 18.93 36.23 -15.36
CA ASN A 168 19.14 36.22 -13.92
C ASN A 168 18.43 35.03 -13.24
N ALA A 169 18.06 33.99 -13.99
CA ALA A 169 17.31 32.86 -13.49
C ALA A 169 17.95 32.22 -12.23
N GLY A 170 19.25 31.93 -12.29
CA GLY A 170 19.98 31.38 -11.15
C GLY A 170 19.93 32.24 -9.89
N ALA A 171 20.00 33.58 -10.04
CA ALA A 171 19.87 34.48 -8.89
C ALA A 171 18.45 34.49 -8.29
N LEU A 172 17.42 34.35 -9.13
CA LEU A 172 16.03 34.26 -8.66
C LEU A 172 15.75 32.92 -8.03
N MET A 173 16.31 31.85 -8.57
CA MET A 173 16.22 30.51 -7.97
C MET A 173 16.92 30.48 -6.59
N ALA A 174 18.14 30.99 -6.49
CA ALA A 174 18.85 31.05 -5.22
C ALA A 174 18.15 31.93 -4.16
N ALA A 175 17.41 32.94 -4.59
CA ALA A 175 16.72 33.86 -3.67
C ALA A 175 15.47 33.24 -2.98
N VAL A 176 14.96 32.13 -3.48
CA VAL A 176 13.82 31.44 -2.89
C VAL A 176 14.21 30.24 -2.01
N LEU A 177 15.50 29.86 -2.04
CA LEU A 177 16.05 28.80 -1.22
C LEU A 177 16.44 29.34 0.15
N GLU A 178 16.14 28.58 1.18
CA GLU A 178 16.64 28.82 2.53
C GLU A 178 17.95 28.06 2.77
N PRO A 179 18.86 28.56 3.63
CA PRO A 179 19.99 27.77 4.08
C PRO A 179 19.47 26.51 4.81
N ASP A 180 20.08 25.39 4.60
CA ASP A 180 19.78 24.11 5.26
C ASP A 180 18.42 23.46 4.88
N ASP A 181 17.70 23.99 3.87
CA ASP A 181 16.45 23.42 3.39
C ASP A 181 16.48 23.27 1.85
N PRO A 182 16.71 22.07 1.31
CA PRO A 182 16.68 21.81 -0.11
C PRO A 182 15.24 21.71 -0.61
N HIS A 183 15.04 22.10 -1.85
CA HIS A 183 13.75 22.03 -2.53
C HIS A 183 13.89 21.34 -3.89
N GLU A 184 12.78 20.87 -4.43
CA GLU A 184 12.72 20.32 -5.77
C GLU A 184 13.07 21.38 -6.82
N VAL A 185 13.86 20.99 -7.83
CA VAL A 185 14.32 21.89 -8.91
C VAL A 185 13.15 22.56 -9.61
N GLU A 186 12.08 21.81 -9.89
CA GLU A 186 10.88 22.34 -10.51
C GLU A 186 10.18 23.39 -9.62
N SER A 187 10.01 23.13 -8.34
CA SER A 187 9.37 24.05 -7.38
C SER A 187 10.10 25.40 -7.31
N VAL A 188 11.43 25.35 -7.21
CA VAL A 188 12.28 26.54 -7.23
C VAL A 188 12.22 27.27 -8.58
N THR A 189 12.18 26.53 -9.68
CA THR A 189 12.06 27.09 -11.04
C THR A 189 10.70 27.75 -11.25
N TRP A 190 9.61 27.13 -10.77
CA TRP A 190 8.26 27.74 -10.82
C TRP A 190 8.19 29.01 -9.98
N ALA A 191 8.82 29.03 -8.81
CA ALA A 191 8.91 30.24 -7.99
C ALA A 191 9.65 31.37 -8.71
N ALA A 192 10.78 31.07 -9.36
CA ALA A 192 11.51 32.07 -10.19
C ALA A 192 10.65 32.56 -11.37
N CYS A 193 9.95 31.66 -12.08
CA CYS A 193 9.02 32.01 -13.16
C CYS A 193 7.84 32.87 -12.68
N SER A 194 7.39 32.66 -11.46
CA SER A 194 6.33 33.45 -10.82
C SER A 194 6.78 34.87 -10.50
N GLN A 195 8.05 35.03 -10.08
CA GLN A 195 8.64 36.34 -9.78
C GLN A 195 8.95 37.14 -11.07
N ASP A 196 9.47 36.43 -12.08
CA ASP A 196 9.73 37.04 -13.42
C ASP A 196 9.06 36.19 -14.52
N PRO A 197 7.85 36.58 -14.96
CA PRO A 197 7.15 35.89 -16.04
C PRO A 197 7.88 35.81 -17.37
N THR A 198 8.93 36.63 -17.58
CA THR A 198 9.70 36.63 -18.83
C THR A 198 10.77 35.54 -18.89
N LEU A 199 11.11 34.90 -17.74
CA LEU A 199 12.04 33.78 -17.74
C LEU A 199 11.52 32.63 -18.61
N PHE A 200 12.46 32.03 -19.33
CA PHE A 200 12.20 30.88 -20.21
C PHE A 200 11.22 31.15 -21.37
N THR A 201 10.87 32.42 -21.67
CA THR A 201 10.13 32.74 -22.90
C THR A 201 11.01 32.62 -24.14
N GLU A 202 12.32 32.77 -23.98
CA GLU A 202 13.38 32.46 -24.94
C GLU A 202 14.26 31.33 -24.35
N PRO A 203 14.96 30.53 -25.20
CA PRO A 203 15.83 29.48 -24.69
C PRO A 203 16.94 30.07 -23.79
N LEU A 204 17.00 29.58 -22.54
CA LEU A 204 18.09 29.87 -21.59
C LEU A 204 19.05 28.67 -21.55
N ALA A 205 20.15 28.77 -20.80
CA ALA A 205 20.98 27.61 -20.52
C ALA A 205 20.19 26.49 -19.84
N PRO A 206 20.61 25.21 -19.94
CA PRO A 206 20.04 24.13 -19.18
C PRO A 206 19.94 24.46 -17.68
N LEU A 207 18.92 23.95 -16.98
CA LEU A 207 18.76 24.21 -15.53
C LEU A 207 19.99 23.74 -14.75
N SER A 208 20.59 22.61 -15.13
CA SER A 208 21.87 22.14 -14.59
C SER A 208 22.97 23.21 -14.67
N ASP A 209 23.16 23.80 -15.86
CA ASP A 209 24.17 24.85 -16.06
C ASP A 209 23.84 26.13 -15.26
N ILE A 210 22.57 26.48 -15.14
CA ILE A 210 22.09 27.66 -14.38
C ILE A 210 22.33 27.46 -12.87
N ILE A 211 22.02 26.28 -12.33
CA ILE A 211 22.22 25.92 -10.93
C ILE A 211 23.68 25.97 -10.57
N ASP A 212 24.54 25.33 -11.38
CA ASP A 212 25.98 25.28 -11.17
C ASP A 212 26.60 26.68 -11.24
N ALA A 213 26.20 27.50 -12.23
CA ALA A 213 26.70 28.89 -12.38
C ALA A 213 26.27 29.81 -11.24
N ALA A 214 25.14 29.54 -10.59
CA ALA A 214 24.66 30.30 -9.43
C ALA A 214 25.29 29.87 -8.10
N GLY A 215 26.15 28.83 -8.10
CA GLY A 215 26.81 28.31 -6.89
C GLY A 215 25.85 27.55 -5.97
N MET A 216 24.81 27.01 -6.52
CA MET A 216 23.94 26.06 -5.84
C MET A 216 24.47 24.62 -6.04
N THR A 217 24.16 23.74 -5.11
CA THR A 217 24.45 22.30 -5.22
C THR A 217 23.15 21.56 -5.51
N ARG A 218 23.22 20.52 -6.31
CA ARG A 218 22.07 19.67 -6.65
C ARG A 218 22.39 18.20 -6.44
N ASP A 219 21.36 17.46 -6.13
CA ASP A 219 21.39 16.00 -6.05
C ASP A 219 20.06 15.47 -6.58
N GLU A 220 20.10 14.74 -7.70
CA GLU A 220 18.91 14.29 -8.45
C GLU A 220 17.95 15.46 -8.75
N HIS A 221 16.74 15.44 -8.20
CA HIS A 221 15.67 16.44 -8.31
C HIS A 221 15.74 17.56 -7.25
N LEU A 222 16.66 17.46 -6.30
CA LEU A 222 16.83 18.45 -5.24
C LEU A 222 17.90 19.48 -5.56
N VAL A 223 17.69 20.72 -5.09
CA VAL A 223 18.64 21.82 -5.17
C VAL A 223 18.72 22.56 -3.83
N ALA A 224 19.94 22.95 -3.44
CA ALA A 224 20.22 23.66 -2.20
C ALA A 224 21.25 24.76 -2.40
N LEU A 225 21.36 25.70 -1.45
CA LEU A 225 22.37 26.76 -1.44
C LEU A 225 23.75 26.24 -1.02
N GLY A 226 24.77 26.64 -1.76
CA GLY A 226 26.18 26.40 -1.41
C GLY A 226 26.55 24.92 -1.42
N GLU A 227 27.45 24.53 -0.52
CA GLU A 227 27.81 23.13 -0.26
C GLU A 227 26.75 22.54 0.68
N PHE A 228 26.01 21.53 0.24
CA PHE A 228 24.93 20.91 1.01
C PHE A 228 25.10 19.39 1.07
N ASP A 229 24.91 18.80 2.25
CA ASP A 229 24.95 17.36 2.46
C ASP A 229 23.54 16.76 2.36
N PHE A 230 23.14 16.41 1.13
CA PHE A 230 21.83 15.78 0.88
C PHE A 230 21.68 14.43 1.58
N GLY A 231 22.75 13.66 1.73
CA GLY A 231 22.71 12.38 2.42
C GLY A 231 22.34 12.55 3.90
N ALA A 232 23.00 13.46 4.59
CA ALA A 232 22.66 13.78 5.98
C ALA A 232 21.24 14.33 6.12
N TRP A 233 20.82 15.21 5.20
CA TRP A 233 19.47 15.78 5.23
C TRP A 233 18.38 14.73 4.99
N ARG A 234 18.55 13.82 4.01
CA ARG A 234 17.61 12.70 3.79
C ARG A 234 17.50 11.85 5.03
N PHE A 235 18.62 11.45 5.60
CA PHE A 235 18.64 10.66 6.83
C PHE A 235 17.89 11.34 7.97
N ASP A 236 18.16 12.63 8.23
CA ASP A 236 17.47 13.40 9.27
C ASP A 236 15.96 13.58 8.97
N SER A 237 15.58 13.64 7.68
CA SER A 237 14.17 13.75 7.27
C SER A 237 13.43 12.43 7.46
N GLU A 238 14.04 11.31 7.08
CA GLU A 238 13.51 9.96 7.32
C GLU A 238 13.36 9.68 8.82
N LEU A 239 14.34 10.08 9.64
CA LEU A 239 14.25 9.96 11.10
C LEU A 239 13.08 10.75 11.67
N ARG A 240 12.86 11.97 11.19
CA ARG A 240 11.73 12.79 11.63
C ARG A 240 10.40 12.18 11.20
N ALA A 241 10.29 11.73 9.96
CA ALA A 241 9.09 11.06 9.45
C ALA A 241 8.74 9.83 10.29
N LEU A 242 9.72 8.95 10.55
CA LEU A 242 9.54 7.77 11.39
C LEU A 242 9.15 8.15 12.84
N ALA A 243 9.80 9.19 13.39
CA ALA A 243 9.47 9.66 14.74
C ALA A 243 8.04 10.21 14.85
N ASP A 244 7.59 10.96 13.83
CA ASP A 244 6.25 11.56 13.79
C ASP A 244 5.17 10.51 13.55
N GLU A 245 5.41 9.56 12.64
CA GLU A 245 4.45 8.51 12.30
C GLU A 245 4.15 7.59 13.49
N TYR A 246 5.19 7.19 14.23
CA TYR A 246 5.05 6.25 15.35
C TYR A 246 5.12 6.91 16.73
N GLU A 247 5.10 8.24 16.80
CA GLU A 247 5.20 9.02 18.04
C GLU A 247 6.45 8.64 18.87
N LEU A 248 7.60 8.39 18.21
CA LEU A 248 8.84 7.96 18.85
C LEU A 248 9.68 9.15 19.32
N SER A 249 10.54 8.89 20.33
CA SER A 249 11.64 9.81 20.62
C SER A 249 12.69 9.78 19.51
N ALA A 250 13.47 10.87 19.34
CA ALA A 250 14.54 10.91 18.35
C ALA A 250 15.57 9.77 18.54
N ASP A 251 15.89 9.41 19.80
CA ASP A 251 16.81 8.32 20.11
C ASP A 251 16.23 6.94 19.74
N ASP A 252 14.92 6.76 19.85
CA ASP A 252 14.25 5.49 19.51
C ASP A 252 14.07 5.38 17.98
N ALA A 253 13.70 6.46 17.30
CA ALA A 253 13.68 6.54 15.85
C ALA A 253 15.06 6.24 15.24
N LEU A 254 16.14 6.83 15.80
CA LEU A 254 17.51 6.53 15.38
C LEU A 254 17.85 5.05 15.53
N ALA A 255 17.44 4.42 16.63
CA ALA A 255 17.72 3.00 16.85
C ALA A 255 17.00 2.11 15.82
N VAL A 256 15.70 2.37 15.55
CA VAL A 256 14.93 1.64 14.54
C VAL A 256 15.50 1.86 13.14
N SER A 257 15.75 3.11 12.74
CA SER A 257 16.34 3.44 11.43
C SER A 257 17.70 2.78 11.22
N SER A 258 18.56 2.77 12.25
CA SER A 258 19.86 2.08 12.18
C SER A 258 19.73 0.57 11.98
N LEU A 259 18.72 -0.07 12.59
CA LEU A 259 18.43 -1.49 12.38
C LEU A 259 17.82 -1.75 11.00
N LEU A 260 17.02 -0.82 10.49
CA LEU A 260 16.46 -0.88 9.13
C LEU A 260 17.54 -0.74 8.05
N LEU A 261 18.55 0.08 8.25
CA LEU A 261 19.73 0.14 7.34
C LEU A 261 20.44 -1.20 7.22
N VAL A 262 20.64 -1.90 8.34
CA VAL A 262 21.20 -3.26 8.31
C VAL A 262 20.27 -4.23 7.62
N HIS A 263 18.96 -4.15 7.92
CA HIS A 263 17.93 -4.96 7.26
C HIS A 263 17.95 -4.77 5.75
N SER A 264 17.99 -3.52 5.26
CA SER A 264 18.03 -3.20 3.82
C SER A 264 19.28 -3.75 3.14
N SER A 265 20.43 -3.75 3.84
CA SER A 265 21.66 -4.37 3.33
C SER A 265 21.52 -5.90 3.18
N LEU A 266 20.84 -6.55 4.13
CA LEU A 266 20.54 -7.98 4.05
C LEU A 266 19.54 -8.29 2.95
N GLN A 267 18.55 -7.42 2.75
CA GLN A 267 17.57 -7.54 1.69
C GLN A 267 18.22 -7.46 0.31
N LEU A 268 19.07 -6.46 0.07
CA LEU A 268 19.83 -6.32 -1.19
C LEU A 268 20.67 -7.56 -1.49
N ALA A 269 21.33 -8.13 -0.48
CA ALA A 269 22.11 -9.35 -0.63
C ALA A 269 21.24 -10.57 -0.97
N LEU A 270 19.96 -10.59 -0.61
CA LEU A 270 19.01 -11.65 -0.97
C LEU A 270 18.44 -11.46 -2.38
N GLU A 271 18.27 -10.22 -2.84
CA GLU A 271 17.74 -9.88 -4.16
C GLU A 271 18.76 -10.17 -5.29
N ASP A 272 20.02 -9.87 -5.06
CA ASP A 272 21.10 -10.11 -6.02
C ASP A 272 22.28 -10.85 -5.35
N PRO A 273 22.22 -12.20 -5.31
CA PRO A 273 23.30 -13.01 -4.74
C PRO A 273 24.63 -12.89 -5.49
N ASP A 274 24.64 -12.35 -6.72
CA ASP A 274 25.84 -12.19 -7.54
C ASP A 274 26.55 -10.84 -7.28
N LEU A 275 25.95 -9.93 -6.53
CA LEU A 275 26.59 -8.66 -6.10
C LEU A 275 27.85 -8.90 -5.26
N ASP A 276 27.94 -10.01 -4.53
CA ASP A 276 29.13 -10.42 -3.76
C ASP A 276 30.31 -10.85 -4.68
N ASP A 277 30.07 -11.18 -5.97
CA ASP A 277 31.09 -11.67 -6.91
C ASP A 277 31.60 -10.56 -7.87
N THR A 278 31.05 -9.34 -7.82
CA THR A 278 31.52 -8.19 -8.60
C THR A 278 32.72 -7.50 -7.96
N GLY A 279 33.69 -8.27 -7.46
CA GLY A 279 35.11 -7.87 -7.38
C GLY A 279 35.38 -6.43 -6.86
N ALA A 280 34.60 -5.91 -5.93
CA ALA A 280 35.16 -5.00 -4.96
C ALA A 280 36.07 -5.88 -4.08
N GLU A 281 37.31 -6.14 -4.56
CA GLU A 281 38.40 -6.47 -3.69
C GLU A 281 38.44 -5.33 -2.64
N PHE A 282 37.66 -5.50 -1.57
CA PHE A 282 38.01 -4.85 -0.32
C PHE A 282 39.38 -5.40 -0.03
N GLU A 283 40.42 -4.63 -0.41
CA GLU A 283 41.74 -4.86 0.10
C GLU A 283 41.56 -5.00 1.61
N THR A 284 41.80 -6.21 2.12
CA THR A 284 41.84 -6.52 3.53
C THR A 284 43.08 -5.85 4.11
N ASP A 285 43.03 -4.54 4.26
CA ASP A 285 43.93 -3.80 5.15
C ASP A 285 43.43 -3.99 6.58
N ASP A 286 44.34 -3.87 7.56
CA ASP A 286 44.15 -4.09 9.01
C ASP A 286 42.95 -3.35 9.68
N ASP A 287 42.04 -2.75 8.91
CA ASP A 287 40.84 -2.00 9.30
C ASP A 287 39.60 -2.89 9.55
N ASP A 288 39.62 -4.17 9.16
CA ASP A 288 38.48 -5.11 9.34
C ASP A 288 38.03 -5.27 10.79
N THR A 289 38.98 -5.07 11.74
CA THR A 289 38.70 -5.19 13.18
C THR A 289 37.88 -3.99 13.68
N GLU A 290 38.17 -2.79 13.19
CA GLU A 290 37.53 -1.55 13.63
C GLU A 290 36.07 -1.49 13.07
N THR A 291 35.85 -1.88 11.82
CA THR A 291 34.54 -2.00 11.20
C THR A 291 33.67 -3.04 11.93
N ALA A 292 34.18 -4.22 12.21
CA ALA A 292 33.48 -5.27 12.97
C ALA A 292 33.12 -4.83 14.40
N GLU A 293 34.01 -4.06 15.07
CA GLU A 293 33.73 -3.50 16.41
C GLU A 293 32.63 -2.44 16.38
N VAL A 294 32.56 -1.61 15.33
CA VAL A 294 31.51 -0.59 15.13
C VAL A 294 30.15 -1.27 14.95
N PHE A 295 30.03 -2.28 14.07
CA PHE A 295 28.77 -3.02 13.88
C PHE A 295 28.33 -3.75 15.16
N THR A 296 29.28 -4.37 15.88
CA THR A 296 29.00 -5.05 17.17
C THR A 296 28.49 -4.05 18.22
N GLY A 297 29.07 -2.86 18.26
CA GLY A 297 28.63 -1.77 19.12
C GLY A 297 27.20 -1.33 18.79
N ALA A 298 26.92 -1.11 17.52
CA ALA A 298 25.60 -0.72 17.02
C ALA A 298 24.53 -1.79 17.35
N TYR A 299 24.79 -3.07 17.09
CA TYR A 299 23.87 -4.16 17.45
C TYR A 299 23.59 -4.23 18.95
N THR A 300 24.58 -3.97 19.78
CA THR A 300 24.42 -3.99 21.23
C THR A 300 23.62 -2.79 21.73
N GLU A 301 23.92 -1.59 21.22
CA GLU A 301 23.25 -0.35 21.63
C GLU A 301 21.82 -0.26 21.12
N PHE A 302 21.63 -0.37 19.81
CA PHE A 302 20.29 -0.24 19.18
C PHE A 302 19.44 -1.48 19.42
N GLY A 303 20.01 -2.67 19.37
CA GLY A 303 19.30 -3.90 19.71
C GLY A 303 18.83 -3.94 21.16
N ALA A 304 19.48 -3.25 22.09
CA ALA A 304 19.00 -3.14 23.47
C ALA A 304 17.67 -2.38 23.58
N LYS A 305 17.40 -1.45 22.68
CA LYS A 305 16.14 -0.68 22.59
C LYS A 305 14.94 -1.59 22.29
N LEU A 306 15.15 -2.71 21.62
CA LEU A 306 14.11 -3.72 21.37
C LEU A 306 13.57 -4.39 22.65
N ALA A 307 14.08 -4.03 23.85
CA ALA A 307 13.41 -4.35 25.10
C ALA A 307 12.01 -3.68 25.21
N ASP A 308 11.80 -2.56 24.49
CA ASP A 308 10.48 -1.98 24.29
C ASP A 308 9.75 -2.73 23.17
N PRO A 309 8.57 -3.32 23.42
CA PRO A 309 7.79 -4.01 22.41
C PRO A 309 7.31 -3.10 21.27
N VAL A 310 7.10 -1.80 21.52
CA VAL A 310 6.69 -0.83 20.49
C VAL A 310 7.77 -0.74 19.41
N LEU A 311 9.05 -0.64 19.80
CA LEU A 311 10.14 -0.53 18.83
C LEU A 311 10.33 -1.82 18.01
N ALA A 312 10.12 -2.98 18.64
CA ALA A 312 10.15 -4.25 17.91
C ALA A 312 8.97 -4.34 16.91
N GLU A 313 7.78 -3.84 17.26
CA GLU A 313 6.62 -3.81 16.37
C GLU A 313 6.85 -2.84 15.20
N VAL A 314 7.40 -1.65 15.44
CA VAL A 314 7.75 -0.68 14.39
C VAL A 314 8.78 -1.29 13.43
N LEU A 315 9.88 -1.86 13.98
CA LEU A 315 10.88 -2.52 13.14
C LEU A 315 10.28 -3.65 12.28
N PHE A 316 9.35 -4.42 12.82
CA PHE A 316 8.66 -5.47 12.08
C PHE A 316 7.83 -4.90 10.91
N ARG A 317 7.04 -3.84 11.15
CA ARG A 317 6.19 -3.23 10.12
C ARG A 317 7.02 -2.72 8.96
N GLU A 318 7.99 -1.84 9.25
CA GLU A 318 8.88 -1.28 8.24
C GLU A 318 9.65 -2.36 7.47
N ALA A 319 10.24 -3.32 8.18
CA ALA A 319 11.05 -4.38 7.57
C ALA A 319 10.25 -5.35 6.70
N THR A 320 8.95 -5.47 6.87
CA THR A 320 8.09 -6.39 6.11
C THR A 320 7.29 -5.73 4.99
N GLU A 321 7.41 -4.42 4.77
CA GLU A 321 6.79 -3.71 3.64
C GLU A 321 7.22 -4.28 2.29
N SER A 322 8.47 -4.73 2.17
CA SER A 322 9.00 -5.41 0.97
C SER A 322 8.53 -6.88 0.83
N GLY A 323 7.50 -7.28 1.57
CA GLY A 323 6.92 -8.62 1.48
C GLY A 323 7.85 -9.74 1.93
N ARG A 324 7.90 -10.84 1.17
CA ARG A 324 8.64 -12.05 1.55
C ARG A 324 10.16 -11.86 1.69
N ILE A 325 10.76 -11.02 0.85
CA ILE A 325 12.22 -10.76 0.89
C ILE A 325 12.55 -9.96 2.14
N GLY A 326 11.77 -8.92 2.45
CA GLY A 326 11.91 -8.17 3.70
C GLY A 326 11.75 -9.06 4.93
N ALA A 327 10.76 -9.96 4.93
CA ALA A 327 10.58 -10.92 6.02
C ALA A 327 11.79 -11.87 6.18
N ALA A 328 12.40 -12.34 5.08
CA ALA A 328 13.58 -13.18 5.13
C ALA A 328 14.79 -12.43 5.71
N ALA A 329 15.02 -11.19 5.27
CA ALA A 329 16.07 -10.31 5.81
C ALA A 329 15.84 -10.02 7.31
N LEU A 330 14.59 -9.79 7.73
CA LEU A 330 14.24 -9.60 9.14
C LEU A 330 14.58 -10.83 10.00
N GLY A 331 14.30 -12.03 9.51
CA GLY A 331 14.67 -13.27 10.18
C GLY A 331 16.18 -13.36 10.41
N MET A 332 16.99 -13.05 9.38
CA MET A 332 18.45 -13.01 9.47
C MET A 332 18.94 -11.95 10.46
N LEU A 333 18.35 -10.75 10.44
CA LEU A 333 18.66 -9.68 11.40
C LEU A 333 18.35 -10.12 12.83
N ALA A 334 17.18 -10.71 13.07
CA ALA A 334 16.76 -11.18 14.38
C ALA A 334 17.74 -12.24 14.96
N ASP A 335 18.16 -13.21 14.14
CA ASP A 335 19.14 -14.22 14.54
C ASP A 335 20.52 -13.61 14.87
N THR A 336 20.93 -12.60 14.10
CA THR A 336 22.17 -11.86 14.37
C THR A 336 22.07 -11.11 15.68
N LEU A 337 21.01 -10.35 15.91
CA LEU A 337 20.80 -9.54 17.11
C LEU A 337 20.78 -10.36 18.39
N LEU A 338 20.25 -11.59 18.37
CA LEU A 338 20.18 -12.46 19.54
C LEU A 338 21.53 -12.71 20.24
N GLN A 339 22.65 -12.56 19.52
CA GLN A 339 23.98 -12.74 20.04
C GLN A 339 24.49 -11.53 20.82
N TYR A 340 23.92 -10.34 20.56
CA TYR A 340 24.42 -9.06 21.09
C TYR A 340 23.45 -8.40 22.07
N VAL A 341 22.16 -8.70 21.99
CA VAL A 341 21.15 -8.00 22.81
C VAL A 341 21.12 -8.47 24.25
N PRO A 342 20.85 -7.57 25.21
CA PRO A 342 20.66 -7.91 26.59
C PRO A 342 19.45 -8.81 26.80
N ARG A 343 19.42 -9.53 27.92
CA ARG A 343 18.35 -10.47 28.24
C ARG A 343 16.94 -9.85 28.15
N ALA A 344 16.79 -8.55 28.45
CA ALA A 344 15.52 -7.85 28.39
C ALA A 344 14.95 -7.74 26.97
N ALA A 345 15.81 -7.64 25.94
CA ALA A 345 15.41 -7.55 24.54
C ALA A 345 15.26 -8.92 23.84
N GLN A 346 15.79 -10.00 24.44
CA GLN A 346 15.81 -11.32 23.78
C GLN A 346 14.43 -11.86 23.40
N ALA A 347 13.40 -11.58 24.20
CA ALA A 347 12.04 -12.04 23.91
C ALA A 347 11.49 -11.39 22.64
N ASN A 348 11.64 -10.07 22.51
CA ASN A 348 11.17 -9.31 21.35
C ASN A 348 12.03 -9.59 20.10
N CYS A 349 13.36 -9.78 20.24
CA CYS A 349 14.19 -10.22 19.12
C CYS A 349 13.79 -11.61 18.59
N ARG A 350 13.49 -12.57 19.48
CA ARG A 350 12.96 -13.88 19.06
C ARG A 350 11.58 -13.75 18.41
N TRP A 351 10.77 -12.81 18.90
CA TRP A 351 9.46 -12.54 18.30
C TRP A 351 9.60 -12.03 16.87
N LEU A 352 10.57 -11.15 16.57
CA LEU A 352 10.85 -10.72 15.18
C LEU A 352 11.16 -11.93 14.28
N GLY A 353 11.96 -12.87 14.75
CA GLY A 353 12.25 -14.11 14.02
C GLY A 353 11.00 -14.98 13.81
N ALA A 354 10.14 -15.13 14.84
CA ALA A 354 8.90 -15.88 14.74
C ALA A 354 7.90 -15.21 13.79
N ALA A 355 7.80 -13.89 13.83
CA ALA A 355 6.95 -13.10 12.92
C ALA A 355 7.45 -13.19 11.47
N ALA A 356 8.76 -13.18 11.25
CA ALA A 356 9.36 -13.42 9.94
C ALA A 356 9.01 -14.82 9.40
N LEU A 357 9.12 -15.87 10.22
CA LEU A 357 8.73 -17.23 9.84
C LEU A 357 7.25 -17.31 9.44
N GLU A 358 6.38 -16.62 10.18
CA GLU A 358 4.94 -16.57 9.84
C GLU A 358 4.72 -15.93 8.47
N ARG A 359 5.39 -14.80 8.17
CA ARG A 359 5.33 -14.12 6.85
C ARG A 359 5.87 -14.98 5.70
N LEU A 360 6.85 -15.84 5.99
CA LEU A 360 7.39 -16.80 5.03
C LEU A 360 6.50 -18.03 4.82
N GLY A 361 5.46 -18.23 5.64
CA GLY A 361 4.55 -19.36 5.58
C GLY A 361 4.95 -20.54 6.48
N ASP A 362 6.05 -20.44 7.24
CA ASP A 362 6.52 -21.49 8.16
C ASP A 362 5.79 -21.42 9.51
N VAL A 363 4.46 -21.46 9.46
CA VAL A 363 3.59 -21.19 10.62
C VAL A 363 3.76 -22.18 11.78
N GLU A 364 4.13 -23.46 11.53
CA GLU A 364 4.38 -24.42 12.59
C GLU A 364 5.68 -24.13 13.35
N GLU A 365 6.73 -23.62 12.65
CA GLU A 365 7.96 -23.18 13.28
C GLU A 365 7.73 -21.89 14.06
N ALA A 366 7.00 -20.92 13.46
CA ALA A 366 6.58 -19.68 14.13
C ALA A 366 5.86 -19.97 15.46
N GLU A 367 4.87 -20.90 15.46
CA GLU A 367 4.18 -21.30 16.69
C GLU A 367 5.13 -21.90 17.73
N ARG A 368 6.09 -22.73 17.30
CA ARG A 368 7.08 -23.32 18.21
C ARG A 368 7.97 -22.27 18.87
N GLU A 369 8.45 -21.30 18.10
CA GLU A 369 9.24 -20.19 18.62
C GLU A 369 8.43 -19.30 19.56
N LEU A 370 7.18 -18.97 19.22
CA LEU A 370 6.29 -18.21 20.11
C LEU A 370 6.02 -18.93 21.43
N LEU A 371 5.85 -20.24 21.42
CA LEU A 371 5.73 -21.05 22.65
C LEU A 371 7.02 -21.08 23.47
N ALA A 372 8.17 -21.08 22.83
CA ALA A 372 9.45 -20.97 23.50
C ALA A 372 9.62 -19.59 24.17
N ILE A 373 9.17 -18.51 23.47
CA ILE A 373 9.13 -17.16 24.04
C ILE A 373 8.20 -17.11 25.26
N GLU A 374 6.98 -17.64 25.19
CA GLU A 374 6.06 -17.72 26.34
C GLU A 374 6.69 -18.42 27.54
N THR A 375 7.52 -19.45 27.30
CA THR A 375 8.23 -20.16 28.36
C THR A 375 9.37 -19.32 28.95
N MET A 376 10.08 -18.55 28.14
CA MET A 376 11.21 -17.71 28.53
C MET A 376 10.74 -16.44 29.23
N ASP A 377 9.75 -15.76 28.66
CA ASP A 377 9.11 -14.57 29.20
C ASP A 377 7.56 -14.70 29.09
N PRO A 378 6.91 -15.13 30.17
CA PRO A 378 5.46 -15.30 30.19
C PRO A 378 4.64 -14.01 29.99
N ASN A 379 5.29 -12.86 29.98
CA ASN A 379 4.65 -11.54 29.84
C ASN A 379 5.05 -10.83 28.52
N CYS A 380 5.78 -11.47 27.62
CA CYS A 380 6.08 -10.89 26.30
C CYS A 380 4.76 -10.63 25.55
N THR A 381 4.35 -9.37 25.51
CA THR A 381 3.05 -8.94 25.00
C THR A 381 2.86 -9.34 23.54
N LEU A 382 3.85 -9.10 22.69
CA LEU A 382 3.82 -9.42 21.27
C LEU A 382 3.58 -10.92 21.04
N ALA A 383 4.36 -11.77 21.67
CA ALA A 383 4.20 -13.23 21.56
C ALA A 383 2.85 -13.72 22.09
N LEU A 384 2.30 -13.09 23.14
CA LEU A 384 0.98 -13.45 23.67
C LEU A 384 -0.16 -13.11 22.73
N PHE A 385 -0.10 -11.96 22.02
CA PHE A 385 -1.08 -11.61 21.00
C PHE A 385 -1.04 -12.60 19.83
N ASP A 386 0.15 -12.93 19.33
CA ASP A 386 0.27 -13.89 18.24
C ASP A 386 -0.17 -15.28 18.65
N LEU A 387 0.25 -15.78 19.81
CA LEU A 387 -0.24 -17.06 20.33
C LEU A 387 -1.76 -17.08 20.50
N ALA A 388 -2.40 -15.94 20.77
CA ALA A 388 -3.86 -15.88 20.81
C ALA A 388 -4.49 -16.03 19.41
N ARG A 389 -3.86 -15.48 18.35
CA ARG A 389 -4.27 -15.74 16.95
C ARG A 389 -4.10 -17.22 16.60
N PHE A 390 -2.94 -17.81 16.91
CA PHE A 390 -2.70 -19.24 16.71
C PHE A 390 -3.69 -20.12 17.48
N ALA A 391 -4.02 -19.75 18.72
CA ALA A 391 -5.04 -20.44 19.49
C ALA A 391 -6.45 -20.30 18.86
N SER A 392 -6.76 -19.15 18.26
CA SER A 392 -7.97 -18.95 17.46
C SER A 392 -8.03 -19.92 16.28
N ASP A 393 -6.97 -20.02 15.49
CA ASP A 393 -6.92 -20.92 14.34
C ASP A 393 -7.10 -22.38 14.76
N ARG A 394 -6.49 -22.78 15.86
CA ARG A 394 -6.66 -24.12 16.43
C ARG A 394 -8.02 -24.37 17.11
N GLY A 395 -8.96 -23.40 17.04
CA GLY A 395 -10.28 -23.53 17.68
C GLY A 395 -10.24 -23.50 19.21
N GLN A 396 -9.21 -22.90 19.81
CA GLN A 396 -8.97 -22.89 21.26
C GLN A 396 -9.37 -21.53 21.88
N ALA A 397 -10.63 -21.14 21.79
CA ALA A 397 -11.12 -19.83 22.24
C ALA A 397 -10.73 -19.48 23.70
N GLU A 398 -10.86 -20.44 24.63
CA GLU A 398 -10.54 -20.23 26.05
C GLU A 398 -9.05 -19.94 26.26
N ARG A 399 -8.16 -20.62 25.51
CA ARG A 399 -6.72 -20.39 25.53
C ARG A 399 -6.39 -19.01 24.97
N GLY A 400 -6.95 -18.65 23.81
CA GLY A 400 -6.78 -17.34 23.22
C GLY A 400 -7.17 -16.20 24.16
N LEU A 401 -8.34 -16.30 24.80
CA LEU A 401 -8.78 -15.33 25.81
C LEU A 401 -7.87 -15.27 27.05
N SER A 402 -7.28 -16.38 27.44
CA SER A 402 -6.33 -16.40 28.55
C SER A 402 -5.04 -15.67 28.19
N LEU A 403 -4.55 -15.84 26.95
CA LEU A 403 -3.37 -15.17 26.43
C LEU A 403 -3.60 -13.66 26.28
N LEU A 404 -4.72 -13.25 25.66
CA LEU A 404 -5.09 -11.84 25.50
C LEU A 404 -5.24 -11.12 26.84
N ARG A 405 -5.84 -11.76 27.84
CA ARG A 405 -5.95 -11.18 29.18
C ARG A 405 -4.57 -10.98 29.83
N ARG A 406 -3.63 -11.90 29.62
CA ARG A 406 -2.24 -11.78 30.10
C ARG A 406 -1.49 -10.68 29.35
N ALA A 407 -1.74 -10.54 28.06
CA ALA A 407 -1.19 -9.47 27.24
C ALA A 407 -1.75 -8.07 27.60
N GLY A 408 -2.83 -8.00 28.38
CA GLY A 408 -3.46 -6.74 28.73
C GLY A 408 -4.38 -6.19 27.63
N ALA A 409 -4.84 -7.05 26.70
CA ALA A 409 -5.73 -6.65 25.63
C ALA A 409 -7.00 -5.96 26.16
N ASP A 410 -7.47 -4.93 25.45
CA ASP A 410 -8.70 -4.24 25.76
C ASP A 410 -9.89 -5.21 25.67
N PRO A 411 -10.82 -5.20 26.63
CA PRO A 411 -12.06 -5.99 26.56
C PRO A 411 -12.88 -5.74 25.28
N ASP A 412 -12.76 -4.59 24.67
CA ASP A 412 -13.41 -4.19 23.43
C ASP A 412 -12.60 -4.54 22.17
N ASP A 413 -11.42 -5.11 22.32
CA ASP A 413 -10.62 -5.61 21.21
C ASP A 413 -11.43 -6.63 20.38
N TYR A 414 -11.25 -6.57 19.04
CA TYR A 414 -11.97 -7.43 18.10
C TYR A 414 -11.78 -8.92 18.40
N LEU A 415 -10.53 -9.36 18.60
CA LEU A 415 -10.22 -10.76 18.85
C LEU A 415 -10.76 -11.24 20.21
N VAL A 416 -10.75 -10.36 21.22
CA VAL A 416 -11.35 -10.65 22.53
C VAL A 416 -12.85 -10.89 22.37
N ARG A 417 -13.57 -10.00 21.70
CA ARG A 417 -15.02 -10.13 21.47
C ARG A 417 -15.34 -11.35 20.61
N LEU A 418 -14.57 -11.59 19.56
CA LEU A 418 -14.73 -12.76 18.72
C LEU A 418 -14.63 -14.04 19.53
N LEU A 419 -13.53 -14.24 20.25
CA LEU A 419 -13.27 -15.46 21.02
C LEU A 419 -14.28 -15.67 22.16
N GLN A 420 -14.77 -14.59 22.80
CA GLN A 420 -15.85 -14.69 23.80
C GLN A 420 -17.10 -15.34 23.23
N GLY A 421 -17.42 -15.06 21.97
CA GLY A 421 -18.56 -15.67 21.26
C GLY A 421 -18.41 -17.20 21.08
N TYR A 422 -17.18 -17.72 21.11
CA TYR A 422 -16.89 -19.14 20.84
C TYR A 422 -16.47 -19.95 22.06
N VAL A 423 -16.46 -19.37 23.24
CA VAL A 423 -16.33 -20.13 24.49
C VAL A 423 -17.55 -21.05 24.66
N ALA A 424 -17.28 -22.32 24.78
CA ALA A 424 -18.36 -23.30 24.93
C ALA A 424 -18.95 -23.29 26.33
N ALA A 425 -20.25 -23.11 26.42
CA ALA A 425 -20.96 -23.29 27.69
C ALA A 425 -21.14 -24.81 28.01
N PRO A 426 -21.02 -25.23 29.28
CA PRO A 426 -21.30 -26.60 29.65
C PRO A 426 -22.71 -26.99 29.25
N ARG A 427 -22.86 -28.10 28.52
CA ARG A 427 -24.18 -28.63 28.12
C ARG A 427 -24.91 -29.23 29.30
N THR A 428 -26.09 -28.72 29.59
CA THR A 428 -26.97 -29.20 30.66
C THR A 428 -28.10 -30.07 30.15
N ASP A 429 -28.28 -30.17 28.84
CA ASP A 429 -29.32 -30.89 28.12
C ASP A 429 -28.98 -32.38 27.92
N ILE A 430 -27.74 -32.79 28.16
CA ILE A 430 -27.27 -34.18 27.98
C ILE A 430 -26.75 -34.75 29.29
N GLY A 431 -27.23 -35.94 29.61
CA GLY A 431 -26.76 -36.69 30.77
C GLY A 431 -25.34 -37.22 30.57
N ARG A 432 -24.55 -37.24 31.65
CA ARG A 432 -23.14 -37.69 31.65
C ARG A 432 -22.92 -39.07 30.98
N ASN A 433 -23.92 -39.94 30.99
CA ASN A 433 -23.85 -41.31 30.47
C ASN A 433 -24.53 -41.48 29.11
N ASP A 434 -25.18 -40.46 28.59
CA ASP A 434 -25.90 -40.50 27.33
C ASP A 434 -24.92 -40.54 26.13
N ALA A 435 -25.42 -40.84 24.94
CA ALA A 435 -24.63 -40.73 23.70
C ALA A 435 -24.17 -39.30 23.51
N CYS A 436 -22.91 -39.13 23.11
CA CYS A 436 -22.37 -37.81 22.88
C CYS A 436 -23.09 -37.14 21.70
N TRP A 437 -23.38 -35.87 21.82
CA TRP A 437 -24.03 -35.04 20.80
C TRP A 437 -23.29 -34.99 19.48
N CYS A 438 -21.95 -35.22 19.49
CA CYS A 438 -21.10 -35.20 18.32
C CYS A 438 -21.26 -36.41 17.38
N GLY A 439 -22.18 -37.32 17.63
CA GLY A 439 -22.42 -38.51 16.79
C GLY A 439 -21.36 -39.59 16.87
N SER A 440 -20.30 -39.44 17.68
CA SER A 440 -19.21 -40.43 17.82
C SER A 440 -19.60 -41.79 18.39
N GLY A 441 -20.84 -41.97 18.82
CA GLY A 441 -21.31 -43.18 19.50
C GLY A 441 -20.73 -43.41 20.91
N ARG A 442 -19.86 -42.50 21.40
CA ARG A 442 -19.27 -42.57 22.74
C ARG A 442 -20.19 -41.91 23.76
N LYS A 443 -20.06 -42.33 25.03
CA LYS A 443 -20.76 -41.63 26.13
C LYS A 443 -20.21 -40.24 26.32
N TYR A 444 -21.07 -39.25 26.58
CA TYR A 444 -20.69 -37.82 26.76
C TYR A 444 -19.52 -37.66 27.73
N LYS A 445 -19.54 -38.34 28.90
CA LYS A 445 -18.44 -38.32 29.88
C LYS A 445 -17.08 -38.83 29.37
N LYS A 446 -17.05 -39.58 28.27
CA LYS A 446 -15.82 -40.13 27.66
C LYS A 446 -15.46 -39.42 26.36
N CYS A 447 -16.24 -38.44 25.97
CA CYS A 447 -16.08 -37.72 24.73
C CYS A 447 -15.89 -36.22 25.00
N HIS A 448 -16.96 -35.49 25.29
CA HIS A 448 -16.96 -34.04 25.39
C HIS A 448 -17.26 -33.44 26.76
N LEU A 449 -17.58 -34.25 27.81
CA LEU A 449 -17.78 -33.69 29.14
C LEU A 449 -16.51 -33.03 29.67
N GLY A 450 -16.55 -31.69 29.87
CA GLY A 450 -15.38 -30.85 30.21
C GLY A 450 -14.46 -30.58 29.02
N ARG A 451 -14.93 -30.85 27.81
CA ARG A 451 -14.31 -30.49 26.52
C ARG A 451 -15.42 -30.14 25.54
N GLU A 452 -16.38 -29.40 26.05
CA GLU A 452 -17.48 -28.91 25.23
C GLU A 452 -16.92 -28.01 24.14
N GLY A 453 -17.40 -28.19 22.91
CA GLY A 453 -17.08 -27.36 21.76
C GLY A 453 -18.37 -26.99 21.03
N LYS A 454 -18.37 -25.92 20.29
CA LYS A 454 -19.45 -25.61 19.35
C LYS A 454 -19.41 -26.58 18.18
N SER A 455 -20.58 -26.92 17.63
CA SER A 455 -20.67 -27.73 16.40
C SER A 455 -20.05 -26.98 15.22
N LEU A 456 -19.72 -27.68 14.15
CA LEU A 456 -19.15 -27.08 12.95
C LEU A 456 -20.02 -25.94 12.37
N PRO A 457 -21.35 -26.08 12.23
CA PRO A 457 -22.21 -24.97 11.82
C PRO A 457 -22.15 -23.75 12.75
N GLU A 458 -22.00 -23.94 14.05
CA GLU A 458 -21.84 -22.82 14.99
C GLU A 458 -20.47 -22.16 14.93
N ARG A 459 -19.50 -22.72 14.18
CA ARG A 459 -18.14 -22.23 14.03
C ARG A 459 -17.84 -21.69 12.61
N SER A 460 -18.79 -21.80 11.68
CA SER A 460 -18.59 -21.33 10.31
C SER A 460 -18.27 -19.83 10.24
N ASP A 461 -18.95 -18.99 11.02
CA ASP A 461 -18.65 -17.56 11.10
C ASP A 461 -17.27 -17.30 11.71
N TRP A 462 -16.81 -18.16 12.63
CA TRP A 462 -15.47 -18.06 13.18
C TRP A 462 -14.41 -18.44 12.15
N LEU A 463 -14.65 -19.47 11.34
CA LEU A 463 -13.76 -19.85 10.25
C LEU A 463 -13.61 -18.69 9.24
N TYR A 464 -14.73 -18.04 8.87
CA TYR A 464 -14.70 -16.85 8.04
C TYR A 464 -13.87 -15.71 8.69
N ALA A 465 -14.08 -15.46 9.98
CA ALA A 465 -13.36 -14.44 10.72
C ALA A 465 -11.85 -14.72 10.83
N LYS A 466 -11.43 -15.98 10.93
CA LYS A 466 -10.00 -16.38 10.91
C LYS A 466 -9.35 -16.02 9.57
N ALA A 467 -10.02 -16.33 8.45
CA ALA A 467 -9.53 -15.97 7.12
C ALA A 467 -9.49 -14.45 6.93
N ALA A 468 -10.51 -13.72 7.39
CA ALA A 468 -10.50 -12.26 7.34
C ALA A 468 -9.37 -11.65 8.18
N GLN A 469 -9.07 -12.23 9.35
CA GLN A 469 -7.95 -11.80 10.18
C GLN A 469 -6.60 -12.08 9.51
N HIS A 470 -6.47 -13.18 8.78
CA HIS A 470 -5.27 -13.47 7.99
C HIS A 470 -5.04 -12.39 6.93
N VAL A 471 -6.05 -12.02 6.16
CA VAL A 471 -5.97 -10.94 5.17
C VAL A 471 -5.53 -9.61 5.81
N LEU A 472 -6.00 -9.29 7.03
CA LEU A 472 -5.61 -8.07 7.73
C LEU A 472 -4.17 -8.08 8.28
N THR A 473 -3.52 -9.23 8.36
CA THR A 473 -2.19 -9.41 8.96
C THR A 473 -1.13 -9.91 7.97
N ALA A 474 -1.52 -10.27 6.75
CA ALA A 474 -0.65 -10.71 5.66
C ALA A 474 -0.48 -9.59 4.60
N ASP A 475 0.17 -9.88 3.48
CA ASP A 475 0.52 -8.90 2.44
C ASP A 475 -0.65 -8.58 1.49
N TRP A 476 -1.78 -8.13 2.07
CA TRP A 476 -3.02 -7.80 1.34
C TRP A 476 -3.36 -6.32 1.39
N GLU A 477 -2.50 -5.49 1.99
CA GLU A 477 -2.83 -4.10 2.29
C GLU A 477 -3.12 -3.28 1.04
N GLU A 478 -2.30 -3.41 0.00
CA GLU A 478 -2.50 -2.71 -1.28
C GLU A 478 -3.85 -3.04 -1.92
N LEU A 479 -4.18 -4.34 -2.05
CA LEU A 479 -5.46 -4.75 -2.64
C LEU A 479 -6.62 -4.29 -1.78
N LEU A 480 -6.51 -4.44 -0.46
CA LEU A 480 -7.56 -4.04 0.47
C LEU A 480 -7.78 -2.52 0.44
N ALA A 481 -6.71 -1.72 0.35
CA ALA A 481 -6.77 -0.27 0.20
C ALA A 481 -7.44 0.14 -1.12
N ALA A 482 -7.05 -0.48 -2.24
CA ALA A 482 -7.66 -0.24 -3.55
C ALA A 482 -9.17 -0.55 -3.54
N VAL A 483 -9.58 -1.69 -2.98
CA VAL A 483 -11.00 -2.07 -2.88
C VAL A 483 -11.78 -1.12 -1.96
N ARG A 484 -11.20 -0.71 -0.82
CA ARG A 484 -11.79 0.28 0.09
C ARG A 484 -11.98 1.63 -0.58
N LEU A 485 -10.97 2.09 -1.32
CA LEU A 485 -11.04 3.35 -2.07
C LEU A 485 -12.19 3.34 -3.08
N ILE A 486 -12.26 2.30 -3.92
CA ILE A 486 -13.35 2.15 -4.90
C ILE A 486 -14.71 2.13 -4.21
N ARG A 487 -14.86 1.38 -3.10
CA ARG A 487 -16.13 1.29 -2.37
C ARG A 487 -16.56 2.63 -1.77
N ALA A 488 -15.61 3.45 -1.35
CA ALA A 488 -15.87 4.77 -0.75
C ALA A 488 -16.19 5.89 -1.75
N LEU A 489 -15.91 5.72 -3.06
CA LEU A 489 -16.12 6.76 -4.08
C LEU A 489 -17.48 7.47 -4.02
N PRO A 490 -18.64 6.79 -3.77
CA PRO A 490 -19.93 7.47 -3.70
C PRO A 490 -20.11 8.44 -2.52
N ALA A 491 -19.25 8.33 -1.51
CA ALA A 491 -19.32 9.21 -0.34
C ALA A 491 -18.86 10.64 -0.65
N GLY A 492 -18.02 10.83 -1.70
CA GLY A 492 -17.44 12.14 -1.98
C GLY A 492 -16.71 12.66 -0.74
N HIS A 493 -17.15 13.80 -0.21
CA HIS A 493 -16.56 14.44 0.98
C HIS A 493 -17.23 14.05 2.32
N ASP A 494 -18.20 13.12 2.30
CA ASP A 494 -18.85 12.64 3.53
C ASP A 494 -17.99 11.55 4.18
N GLU A 495 -17.10 11.94 5.09
CA GLU A 495 -16.15 11.02 5.75
C GLU A 495 -16.86 9.96 6.60
N GLU A 496 -18.00 10.28 7.23
CA GLU A 496 -18.78 9.30 8.00
C GLU A 496 -19.35 8.21 7.06
N LEU A 497 -19.84 8.62 5.88
CA LEU A 497 -20.32 7.69 4.86
C LEU A 497 -19.15 6.92 4.24
N ALA A 498 -18.01 7.56 3.96
CA ALA A 498 -16.81 6.93 3.42
C ALA A 498 -16.32 5.82 4.36
N GLU A 499 -16.20 6.08 5.65
CA GLU A 499 -15.77 5.07 6.62
C GLU A 499 -16.76 3.90 6.74
N LYS A 500 -18.05 4.20 6.71
CA LYS A 500 -19.07 3.16 6.66
C LYS A 500 -18.96 2.27 5.41
N LEU A 501 -18.65 2.88 4.26
CA LEU A 501 -18.49 2.14 2.99
C LEU A 501 -17.17 1.35 2.96
N ARG A 502 -16.07 1.89 3.49
CA ARG A 502 -14.79 1.15 3.66
C ARG A 502 -14.96 -0.09 4.54
N SER A 503 -15.88 -0.05 5.49
CA SER A 503 -16.21 -1.14 6.41
C SER A 503 -17.33 -2.06 5.89
N ASP A 504 -17.77 -1.89 4.62
CA ASP A 504 -18.81 -2.75 4.01
C ASP A 504 -18.30 -4.20 3.93
N PRO A 505 -19.10 -5.20 4.36
CA PRO A 505 -18.74 -6.60 4.26
C PRO A 505 -18.29 -7.05 2.87
N LEU A 506 -18.77 -6.41 1.78
CA LEU A 506 -18.34 -6.71 0.42
C LEU A 506 -16.83 -6.50 0.21
N VAL A 507 -16.24 -5.51 0.86
CA VAL A 507 -14.81 -5.19 0.74
C VAL A 507 -13.96 -6.40 1.15
N MET A 508 -14.16 -6.90 2.36
CA MET A 508 -13.41 -8.07 2.85
C MET A 508 -13.79 -9.34 2.08
N ASP A 509 -15.07 -9.53 1.78
CA ASP A 509 -15.55 -10.73 1.11
C ASP A 509 -15.02 -10.85 -0.33
N SER A 510 -14.88 -9.73 -1.06
CA SER A 510 -14.29 -9.73 -2.40
C SER A 510 -12.79 -10.08 -2.37
N VAL A 511 -12.04 -9.61 -1.39
CA VAL A 511 -10.61 -9.96 -1.23
C VAL A 511 -10.47 -11.44 -0.86
N LEU A 512 -11.32 -11.94 0.03
CA LEU A 512 -11.29 -13.37 0.42
C LEU A 512 -11.63 -14.32 -0.73
N VAL A 513 -12.56 -13.93 -1.59
CA VAL A 513 -13.12 -14.79 -2.64
C VAL A 513 -12.42 -14.53 -3.97
N GLU A 514 -12.69 -13.39 -4.58
CA GLU A 514 -12.17 -13.01 -5.90
C GLU A 514 -10.66 -12.71 -5.86
N GLY A 515 -10.15 -12.22 -4.71
CA GLY A 515 -8.72 -11.98 -4.50
C GLY A 515 -7.92 -13.24 -4.17
N GLY A 516 -8.59 -14.34 -3.75
CA GLY A 516 -7.92 -15.59 -3.39
C GLY A 516 -7.50 -15.70 -1.91
N GLY A 517 -7.92 -14.78 -1.04
CA GLY A 517 -7.55 -14.78 0.39
C GLY A 517 -7.93 -16.06 1.13
N PHE A 518 -9.05 -16.74 0.78
CA PHE A 518 -9.40 -18.05 1.34
C PHE A 518 -8.41 -19.15 0.93
N ALA A 519 -7.96 -19.14 -0.33
CA ALA A 519 -7.02 -20.14 -0.83
C ALA A 519 -5.65 -19.97 -0.15
N GLU A 520 -5.16 -18.75 -0.04
CA GLU A 520 -3.91 -18.47 0.67
C GLU A 520 -4.00 -18.81 2.17
N PHE A 521 -5.09 -18.44 2.83
CA PHE A 521 -5.32 -18.82 4.23
C PHE A 521 -5.29 -20.35 4.42
N LEU A 522 -5.92 -21.11 3.51
CA LEU A 522 -5.89 -22.57 3.54
C LEU A 522 -4.46 -23.10 3.33
N GLU A 523 -3.73 -22.55 2.36
CA GLU A 523 -2.36 -22.96 2.06
C GLU A 523 -1.41 -22.69 3.24
N GLN A 524 -1.42 -21.48 3.77
CA GLN A 524 -0.47 -21.08 4.80
C GLN A 524 -0.88 -21.54 6.20
N ARG A 525 -2.16 -21.49 6.56
CA ARG A 525 -2.64 -21.72 7.93
C ARG A 525 -3.55 -22.93 8.09
N GLY A 526 -3.87 -23.63 7.00
CA GLY A 526 -4.74 -24.80 7.05
C GLY A 526 -4.23 -25.92 7.97
N VAL A 527 -2.91 -26.04 8.15
CA VAL A 527 -2.28 -26.99 9.09
C VAL A 527 -2.61 -26.70 10.56
N LEU A 528 -2.97 -25.47 10.88
CA LEU A 528 -3.36 -25.05 12.23
C LEU A 528 -4.84 -25.33 12.53
N LEU A 529 -5.68 -25.45 11.49
CA LEU A 529 -7.12 -25.61 11.65
C LEU A 529 -7.50 -27.01 12.21
N PRO A 530 -8.60 -27.12 12.97
CA PRO A 530 -9.26 -28.40 13.19
C PRO A 530 -9.59 -29.09 11.86
N ASP A 531 -9.49 -30.42 11.80
CA ASP A 531 -9.68 -31.18 10.56
C ASP A 531 -11.04 -30.89 9.90
N ASP A 532 -12.11 -30.75 10.68
CA ASP A 532 -13.45 -30.46 10.19
C ASP A 532 -13.61 -29.03 9.65
N GLU A 533 -12.87 -28.06 10.19
CA GLU A 533 -12.84 -26.69 9.68
C GLU A 533 -12.00 -26.59 8.41
N ARG A 534 -10.90 -27.33 8.34
CA ARG A 534 -10.07 -27.39 7.14
C ARG A 534 -10.84 -27.99 5.97
N GLU A 535 -11.51 -29.15 6.17
CA GLU A 535 -12.37 -29.77 5.15
C GLU A 535 -13.50 -28.83 4.69
N LEU A 536 -14.07 -28.06 5.62
CA LEU A 536 -15.08 -27.04 5.29
C LEU A 536 -14.51 -25.92 4.44
N LEU A 537 -13.32 -25.41 4.79
CA LEU A 537 -12.65 -24.35 4.06
C LEU A 537 -12.22 -24.81 2.65
N GLU A 538 -11.73 -26.05 2.51
CA GLU A 538 -11.45 -26.67 1.20
C GLU A 538 -12.69 -26.63 0.30
N ALA A 539 -13.86 -26.97 0.84
CA ALA A 539 -15.12 -26.88 0.09
C ALA A 539 -15.55 -25.43 -0.20
N TRP A 540 -15.17 -24.47 0.63
CA TRP A 540 -15.50 -23.07 0.42
C TRP A 540 -14.63 -22.40 -0.65
N VAL A 541 -13.37 -22.80 -0.78
CA VAL A 541 -12.45 -22.28 -1.80
C VAL A 541 -12.95 -22.59 -3.21
N ASP A 542 -13.55 -23.78 -3.41
CA ASP A 542 -14.05 -24.23 -4.71
C ASP A 542 -15.39 -23.58 -5.13
N GLU A 543 -16.09 -22.90 -4.21
CA GLU A 543 -17.40 -22.33 -4.49
C GLU A 543 -17.31 -20.86 -4.95
N GLU A 544 -17.80 -20.61 -6.15
CA GLU A 544 -17.86 -19.28 -6.77
C GLU A 544 -19.08 -18.47 -6.33
N ARG A 545 -18.97 -17.16 -6.42
CA ARG A 545 -20.10 -16.22 -6.25
C ARG A 545 -21.13 -16.42 -7.36
N SER A 546 -22.41 -16.34 -7.03
CA SER A 546 -23.51 -16.47 -7.99
C SER A 546 -24.62 -15.48 -7.71
N VAL A 547 -25.62 -15.44 -8.63
CA VAL A 547 -26.85 -14.67 -8.50
C VAL A 547 -28.01 -15.62 -8.27
N TYR A 548 -28.73 -15.40 -7.20
CA TYR A 548 -29.85 -16.24 -6.75
C TYR A 548 -31.17 -15.50 -6.83
N ALA A 549 -32.20 -16.11 -7.42
CA ALA A 549 -33.58 -15.66 -7.32
C ALA A 549 -34.27 -16.39 -6.16
N VAL A 550 -34.91 -15.69 -5.25
CA VAL A 550 -35.64 -16.29 -4.12
C VAL A 550 -37.02 -16.74 -4.60
N ASP A 551 -37.23 -18.06 -4.65
CA ASP A 551 -38.48 -18.69 -5.12
C ASP A 551 -39.52 -18.85 -4.00
N SER A 552 -39.10 -19.35 -2.83
CA SER A 552 -39.98 -19.52 -1.68
C SER A 552 -39.25 -19.43 -0.34
N ILE A 553 -39.99 -19.10 0.71
CA ILE A 553 -39.49 -18.97 2.09
C ILE A 553 -40.47 -19.71 3.03
N ASP A 554 -40.12 -20.96 3.30
CA ASP A 554 -40.87 -21.82 4.21
C ASP A 554 -39.98 -22.22 5.43
N ASP A 555 -39.84 -23.50 5.75
CA ASP A 555 -38.88 -23.99 6.75
C ASP A 555 -37.44 -23.83 6.26
N HIS A 556 -37.24 -23.84 4.94
CA HIS A 556 -36.02 -23.52 4.20
C HIS A 556 -36.28 -22.38 3.23
N VAL A 557 -35.22 -21.79 2.70
CA VAL A 557 -35.29 -20.80 1.61
C VAL A 557 -34.93 -21.53 0.32
N THR A 558 -35.89 -21.64 -0.61
CA THR A 558 -35.60 -22.16 -1.95
C THR A 558 -35.16 -21.01 -2.83
N VAL A 559 -33.98 -21.16 -3.44
CA VAL A 559 -33.45 -20.19 -4.41
C VAL A 559 -33.13 -20.88 -5.72
N HIS A 560 -33.21 -20.14 -6.81
CA HIS A 560 -32.72 -20.56 -8.12
C HIS A 560 -31.39 -19.88 -8.42
N ASP A 561 -30.32 -20.66 -8.55
CA ASP A 561 -29.02 -20.17 -9.02
C ASP A 561 -29.11 -19.87 -10.52
N LEU A 562 -29.00 -18.60 -10.88
CA LEU A 562 -29.22 -18.13 -12.25
C LEU A 562 -28.02 -18.41 -13.18
N ARG A 563 -26.80 -18.52 -12.62
CA ARG A 563 -25.60 -18.91 -13.38
C ARG A 563 -25.59 -20.40 -13.67
N ARG A 564 -25.76 -21.23 -12.62
CA ARG A 564 -25.71 -22.70 -12.70
C ARG A 564 -27.03 -23.32 -13.18
N LYS A 565 -28.13 -22.55 -13.15
CA LYS A 565 -29.48 -22.96 -13.54
C LYS A 565 -30.02 -24.15 -12.76
N VAL A 566 -29.79 -24.12 -11.44
CA VAL A 566 -30.22 -25.16 -10.48
C VAL A 566 -31.00 -24.54 -9.33
N ALA A 567 -31.95 -25.27 -8.79
CA ALA A 567 -32.62 -24.90 -7.55
C ALA A 567 -31.83 -25.42 -6.34
N LEU A 568 -31.67 -24.61 -5.32
CA LEU A 568 -30.97 -24.91 -4.08
C LEU A 568 -31.91 -24.69 -2.89
N GLU A 569 -31.78 -25.52 -1.88
CA GLU A 569 -32.42 -25.32 -0.58
C GLU A 569 -31.39 -24.80 0.42
N LEU A 570 -31.63 -23.58 0.92
CA LEU A 570 -30.75 -22.92 1.88
C LEU A 570 -31.34 -22.96 3.28
N GLY A 571 -30.50 -23.10 4.28
CA GLY A 571 -30.85 -22.86 5.67
C GLY A 571 -31.32 -21.39 5.85
N ARG A 572 -32.22 -21.18 6.82
CA ARG A 572 -32.73 -19.81 7.07
C ARG A 572 -31.65 -18.84 7.56
N GLY A 573 -30.59 -19.30 8.19
CA GLY A 573 -29.49 -18.50 8.68
C GLY A 573 -29.89 -17.16 9.30
N ALA A 574 -28.94 -16.25 9.46
CA ALA A 574 -29.20 -14.90 9.97
C ALA A 574 -30.03 -14.03 8.98
N LEU A 575 -29.98 -14.32 7.68
CA LEU A 575 -30.64 -13.53 6.62
C LEU A 575 -32.11 -13.88 6.42
N GLY A 576 -32.57 -15.05 6.88
CA GLY A 576 -33.90 -15.57 6.55
C GLY A 576 -35.08 -14.68 6.96
N ALA A 577 -34.91 -13.80 7.94
CA ALA A 577 -35.94 -12.85 8.38
C ALA A 577 -36.04 -11.60 7.47
N GLN A 578 -35.07 -11.35 6.61
CA GLN A 578 -34.98 -10.14 5.76
C GLN A 578 -35.29 -10.45 4.29
N LEU A 579 -35.28 -11.72 3.90
CA LEU A 579 -35.49 -12.15 2.51
C LEU A 579 -36.94 -12.00 2.07
N ARG A 580 -37.13 -11.76 0.77
CA ARG A 580 -38.45 -11.65 0.12
C ARG A 580 -38.48 -12.51 -1.15
N VAL A 581 -39.62 -13.18 -1.37
CA VAL A 581 -39.86 -13.94 -2.60
C VAL A 581 -39.79 -12.99 -3.81
N GLY A 582 -39.08 -13.40 -4.85
CA GLY A 582 -38.83 -12.61 -6.05
C GLY A 582 -37.64 -11.64 -5.97
N GLN A 583 -36.93 -11.61 -4.85
CA GLN A 583 -35.70 -10.84 -4.68
C GLN A 583 -34.54 -11.54 -5.38
N PHE A 584 -33.62 -10.77 -5.95
CA PHE A 584 -32.37 -11.28 -6.49
C PHE A 584 -31.23 -10.95 -5.52
N LEU A 585 -30.36 -11.92 -5.30
CA LEU A 585 -29.23 -11.83 -4.36
C LEU A 585 -27.94 -12.23 -5.05
N CYS A 586 -26.89 -11.46 -4.84
CA CYS A 586 -25.51 -11.84 -5.16
C CYS A 586 -24.82 -12.29 -3.88
N GLY A 587 -24.20 -13.47 -3.91
CA GLY A 587 -23.51 -14.04 -2.74
C GLY A 587 -22.99 -15.43 -3.03
N ARG A 588 -22.65 -16.18 -1.98
CA ARG A 588 -22.16 -17.56 -2.06
C ARG A 588 -23.02 -18.49 -1.20
N ALA A 589 -23.54 -19.54 -1.81
CA ALA A 589 -24.24 -20.61 -1.11
C ALA A 589 -23.21 -21.67 -0.71
N LEU A 590 -22.75 -21.62 0.54
CA LEU A 590 -21.67 -22.43 1.05
C LEU A 590 -22.19 -23.57 1.92
N PRO A 591 -21.52 -24.75 1.94
CA PRO A 591 -21.83 -25.81 2.88
C PRO A 591 -21.60 -25.32 4.32
N VAL A 592 -22.60 -25.56 5.18
CA VAL A 592 -22.54 -25.29 6.62
C VAL A 592 -23.18 -26.50 7.32
N GLY A 593 -22.37 -27.42 7.83
CA GLY A 593 -22.85 -28.72 8.34
C GLY A 593 -23.49 -29.58 7.26
N ASP A 594 -24.73 -30.02 7.47
CA ASP A 594 -25.45 -30.88 6.51
C ASP A 594 -26.24 -30.09 5.44
N GLY A 595 -26.18 -28.77 5.45
CA GLY A 595 -26.94 -27.88 4.55
C GLY A 595 -26.11 -26.83 3.86
N LEU A 596 -26.78 -25.99 3.06
CA LEU A 596 -26.20 -24.79 2.42
C LEU A 596 -26.72 -23.54 3.12
N GLU A 597 -25.87 -22.54 3.29
CA GLU A 597 -26.24 -21.21 3.78
C GLU A 597 -25.56 -20.13 2.93
N LEU A 598 -26.14 -18.92 2.90
CA LEU A 598 -25.45 -17.76 2.35
C LEU A 598 -24.45 -17.25 3.39
N VAL A 599 -23.16 -17.31 3.07
CA VAL A 599 -22.06 -16.88 3.95
C VAL A 599 -21.27 -15.74 3.29
N GLY A 600 -20.78 -14.80 4.10
CA GLY A 600 -20.08 -13.62 3.63
C GLY A 600 -21.02 -12.49 3.22
N ALA A 601 -20.61 -11.67 2.28
CA ALA A 601 -21.42 -10.56 1.79
C ALA A 601 -22.56 -11.07 0.89
N VAL A 602 -23.79 -10.68 1.24
CA VAL A 602 -24.98 -10.95 0.45
C VAL A 602 -25.62 -9.62 0.06
N ILE A 603 -25.71 -9.35 -1.24
CA ILE A 603 -26.13 -8.07 -1.78
C ILE A 603 -27.41 -8.23 -2.59
N GLU A 604 -28.40 -7.38 -2.34
CA GLU A 604 -29.60 -7.31 -3.17
C GLU A 604 -29.26 -6.74 -4.56
N VAL A 605 -29.66 -7.44 -5.62
CA VAL A 605 -29.40 -7.06 -7.02
C VAL A 605 -30.70 -6.57 -7.66
N GLN A 606 -30.64 -5.40 -8.29
CA GLN A 606 -31.80 -4.90 -9.02
C GLN A 606 -32.04 -5.76 -10.28
N PRO A 607 -33.32 -6.06 -10.63
CA PRO A 607 -33.65 -6.97 -11.74
C PRO A 607 -32.99 -6.62 -13.08
N HIS A 608 -32.77 -5.34 -13.34
CA HIS A 608 -32.17 -4.86 -14.59
C HIS A 608 -30.64 -4.97 -14.65
N HIS A 609 -29.98 -5.27 -13.52
CA HIS A 609 -28.55 -5.50 -13.44
C HIS A 609 -28.17 -6.98 -13.38
N VAL A 610 -29.15 -7.89 -13.31
CA VAL A 610 -28.89 -9.34 -13.14
C VAL A 610 -28.06 -9.91 -14.29
N ASP A 611 -28.45 -9.64 -15.53
CA ASP A 611 -27.75 -10.19 -16.70
C ASP A 611 -26.32 -9.63 -16.80
N GLU A 612 -26.13 -8.31 -16.57
CA GLU A 612 -24.81 -7.66 -16.58
C GLU A 612 -23.90 -8.22 -15.48
N LEU A 613 -24.45 -8.46 -14.27
CA LEU A 613 -23.69 -9.06 -13.17
C LEU A 613 -23.28 -10.51 -13.47
N ILE A 614 -24.17 -11.29 -14.10
CA ILE A 614 -23.84 -12.67 -14.49
C ILE A 614 -22.71 -12.66 -15.52
N GLU A 615 -22.75 -11.78 -16.52
CA GLU A 615 -21.67 -11.63 -17.51
C GLU A 615 -20.35 -11.23 -16.84
N LEU A 616 -20.39 -10.31 -15.87
CA LEU A 616 -19.21 -9.94 -15.08
C LEU A 616 -18.66 -11.13 -14.30
N LEU A 617 -19.49 -11.85 -13.55
CA LEU A 617 -19.06 -13.00 -12.76
C LEU A 617 -18.52 -14.15 -13.62
N ASP A 618 -19.05 -14.32 -14.86
CA ASP A 618 -18.54 -15.31 -15.82
C ASP A 618 -17.18 -14.92 -16.43
N SER A 619 -16.77 -13.66 -16.32
CA SER A 619 -15.43 -13.18 -16.70
C SER A 619 -14.39 -13.28 -15.60
N GLU A 620 -14.71 -13.87 -14.44
CA GLU A 620 -13.80 -13.99 -13.28
C GLU A 620 -13.24 -12.63 -12.83
N PRO A 621 -14.09 -11.69 -12.37
CA PRO A 621 -13.67 -10.34 -12.07
C PRO A 621 -12.69 -10.28 -10.91
N SER A 622 -11.77 -9.31 -10.95
CA SER A 622 -10.98 -8.92 -9.79
C SER A 622 -11.87 -8.34 -8.67
N PRO A 623 -11.38 -8.32 -7.41
CA PRO A 623 -12.09 -7.66 -6.30
C PRO A 623 -12.47 -6.21 -6.61
N VAL A 624 -11.58 -5.47 -7.26
CA VAL A 624 -11.79 -4.06 -7.65
C VAL A 624 -12.93 -3.94 -8.66
N GLU A 625 -12.97 -4.78 -9.70
CA GLU A 625 -14.02 -4.76 -10.72
C GLU A 625 -15.38 -5.14 -10.13
N LEU A 626 -15.43 -6.15 -9.26
CA LEU A 626 -16.66 -6.56 -8.59
C LEU A 626 -17.21 -5.44 -7.71
N VAL A 627 -16.35 -4.85 -6.86
CA VAL A 627 -16.77 -3.77 -5.96
C VAL A 627 -17.15 -2.52 -6.75
N ALA A 628 -16.45 -2.19 -7.84
CA ALA A 628 -16.81 -1.09 -8.73
C ALA A 628 -18.20 -1.27 -9.33
N PHE A 629 -18.59 -2.50 -9.71
CA PHE A 629 -19.94 -2.78 -10.20
C PHE A 629 -21.02 -2.38 -9.17
N PHE A 630 -20.85 -2.77 -7.90
CA PHE A 630 -21.78 -2.44 -6.81
C PHE A 630 -21.67 -1.01 -6.27
N THR A 631 -20.71 -0.24 -6.77
CA THR A 631 -20.46 1.15 -6.34
C THR A 631 -21.05 2.16 -7.32
N ARG A 632 -21.43 1.73 -8.52
CA ARG A 632 -22.05 2.61 -9.55
C ARG A 632 -23.30 3.27 -8.98
N PRO A 633 -23.52 4.58 -9.25
CA PRO A 633 -24.77 5.24 -8.86
C PRO A 633 -25.95 4.49 -9.47
N THR A 634 -26.86 4.02 -8.64
CA THR A 634 -28.16 3.52 -9.09
C THR A 634 -28.90 4.73 -9.68
N HIS A 635 -28.94 4.86 -10.98
CA HIS A 635 -29.83 5.82 -11.62
C HIS A 635 -31.26 5.40 -11.27
N VAL A 636 -31.89 6.20 -10.41
CA VAL A 636 -33.32 6.10 -10.04
C VAL A 636 -34.18 6.51 -11.21
#